data_662fe08161bb7709968b9d611be79428
#
_entry.id   662fe08161bb7709968b9d611be79428
#
_cell.length_a   1.000
_cell.length_b   1.000
_cell.length_c   1.000
_cell.angle_alpha   90.00
_cell.angle_beta   90.00
_cell.angle_gamma   90.00
#
_symmetry.space_group_name_H-M   'P 1'
#
loop_
_entity.id
_entity.type
_entity.pdbx_description
1 polymer ?
#
loop_
_entity_poly.entity_id
_entity_poly.type
_entity_poly.pdbx_seq_one_letter_code
_entity_poly.pdbx_strand_id
1 'polypeptide(L)'
;MADKISQLISQELNIPLHQVAGTVGLLNDDNSIPFISRYRKEVTGGLDEIAVQSVEIRLNYYNELEKRKATIIKSIEAQEKLTEELSVRILNCWDANTLEDIYLPYKPKRRTRAEVAREKGLEPLAKIIMAQRSDDISRRAQQFLSDAVPDVEVAIAGAQDIIAEWISESEAVRNSVRRAFRHDAVLNSHFVKGKEIEGRNYENYYDYSQPLRRVSSHQLLAIRRGEKEGFLKVGIAINDDRTIDNICRIVVKGSGKASMLVEEAAEDSFKRLVKPSIETEFAALSKSKADDEAIDMFAQNARQLLFAPPLGHKRILAVDPGFRTGCKVVCLDENGNLLHHDVIYPTAPNYDIDGATEKVCALVEKYAIDAISLGNGTASRETERFLKRLRHSRKVDVYVVSENGASIYSASKIARDEFPDKDVTVRGAVSIGRRLLDPLAELVKIDPKSIGVGQYQHDVDQNKLKEALTFTVESCVNSVGVNINTASKELLTYVSGLGPALAEKIVNYRAENGGFSSRADIMNVPKMGKKTFTQAAGFLRVPESDNPLDNSAVHPESYSIVKQMAADCGCTVAELMNDKAKRASIDIKNYVSEKVGIPTLADIMCELDKPGRDPRSEIETFEFDDSINDIKDLRKDMVLNGKVTNITKFGAFVDIGIHENGLVHISHLSDRRVSDPSRVVHIGQHVRVKVIEVDLDRKRIALSMKGVQQ
;
A
#
# COMPACT_ATOMS: atom_id res chain seq x y z
N MET A 1 0.58 27.12 -16.40
CA MET A 1 0.55 26.33 -15.15
C MET A 1 0.85 24.86 -15.37
N ALA A 2 0.14 24.17 -16.23
CA ALA A 2 0.40 22.74 -16.51
C ALA A 2 1.87 22.43 -16.87
N ASP A 3 2.52 23.25 -17.70
CA ASP A 3 3.93 23.10 -18.04
C ASP A 3 4.85 23.19 -16.82
N LYS A 4 4.54 24.07 -15.84
CA LYS A 4 5.36 24.23 -14.64
C LYS A 4 5.23 23.02 -13.72
N ILE A 5 4.01 22.49 -13.53
CA ILE A 5 3.79 21.27 -12.74
C ILE A 5 4.52 20.08 -13.38
N SER A 6 4.42 19.93 -14.70
CA SER A 6 5.15 18.88 -15.42
C SER A 6 6.67 19.00 -15.27
N GLN A 7 7.23 20.22 -15.25
CA GLN A 7 8.66 20.45 -14.99
C GLN A 7 9.06 20.01 -13.57
N LEU A 8 8.26 20.36 -12.55
CA LEU A 8 8.52 19.97 -11.17
C LEU A 8 8.48 18.46 -10.99
N ILE A 9 7.46 17.80 -11.55
CA ILE A 9 7.33 16.34 -11.53
C ILE A 9 8.53 15.69 -12.22
N SER A 10 8.92 16.21 -13.39
CA SER A 10 10.08 15.72 -14.15
C SER A 10 11.39 15.78 -13.32
N GLN A 11 11.62 16.88 -12.63
CA GLN A 11 12.80 17.06 -11.78
C GLN A 11 12.77 16.15 -10.56
N GLU A 12 11.61 16.01 -9.92
CA GLU A 12 11.45 15.23 -8.69
C GLU A 12 11.57 13.72 -8.93
N LEU A 13 10.91 13.22 -9.98
CA LEU A 13 10.90 11.80 -10.34
C LEU A 13 12.08 11.40 -11.24
N ASN A 14 12.88 12.36 -11.70
CA ASN A 14 13.95 12.15 -12.67
C ASN A 14 13.46 11.44 -13.95
N ILE A 15 12.27 11.84 -14.44
CA ILE A 15 11.64 11.36 -15.68
C ILE A 15 11.73 12.49 -16.72
N PRO A 16 12.06 12.20 -17.98
CA PRO A 16 12.13 13.20 -19.06
C PRO A 16 10.83 14.01 -19.18
N LEU A 17 10.94 15.33 -19.34
CA LEU A 17 9.80 16.25 -19.35
C LEU A 17 8.72 15.88 -20.38
N HIS A 18 9.12 15.46 -21.58
CA HIS A 18 8.15 15.08 -22.62
C HIS A 18 7.32 13.86 -22.24
N GLN A 19 7.91 12.89 -21.50
CA GLN A 19 7.18 11.72 -21.01
C GLN A 19 6.21 12.11 -19.90
N VAL A 20 6.62 12.97 -18.95
CA VAL A 20 5.74 13.51 -17.92
C VAL A 20 4.59 14.30 -18.53
N ALA A 21 4.87 15.21 -19.47
CA ALA A 21 3.84 16.03 -20.11
C ALA A 21 2.82 15.18 -20.89
N GLY A 22 3.30 14.17 -21.63
CA GLY A 22 2.44 13.19 -22.30
C GLY A 22 1.56 12.40 -21.34
N THR A 23 2.14 11.93 -20.22
CA THR A 23 1.41 11.20 -19.19
C THR A 23 0.36 12.08 -18.50
N VAL A 24 0.73 13.31 -18.12
CA VAL A 24 -0.21 14.29 -17.54
C VAL A 24 -1.38 14.60 -18.50
N GLY A 25 -1.10 14.73 -19.78
CA GLY A 25 -2.15 14.90 -20.80
C GLY A 25 -3.15 13.73 -20.79
N LEU A 26 -2.64 12.50 -20.83
CA LEU A 26 -3.47 11.29 -20.80
C LEU A 26 -4.27 11.14 -19.51
N LEU A 27 -3.68 11.47 -18.36
CA LEU A 27 -4.38 11.45 -17.06
C LEU A 27 -5.49 12.50 -16.99
N ASN A 28 -5.25 13.71 -17.51
CA ASN A 28 -6.27 14.77 -17.60
C ASN A 28 -7.42 14.41 -18.55
N ASP A 29 -7.17 13.53 -19.51
CA ASP A 29 -8.18 12.93 -20.39
C ASP A 29 -8.88 11.72 -19.73
N ASP A 30 -8.80 11.55 -18.42
CA ASP A 30 -9.39 10.45 -17.62
C ASP A 30 -9.04 9.05 -18.17
N ASN A 31 -7.84 8.84 -18.68
CA ASN A 31 -7.38 7.51 -18.99
C ASN A 31 -6.85 6.83 -17.73
N SER A 32 -7.14 5.54 -17.57
CA SER A 32 -6.67 4.74 -16.45
C SER A 32 -5.19 4.40 -16.56
N ILE A 33 -4.52 4.22 -15.43
CA ILE A 33 -3.08 3.88 -15.38
C ILE A 33 -2.75 2.60 -16.16
N PRO A 34 -3.49 1.47 -16.01
CA PRO A 34 -3.21 0.26 -16.79
C PRO A 34 -3.31 0.48 -18.30
N PHE A 35 -4.29 1.28 -18.76
CA PHE A 35 -4.44 1.59 -20.17
C PHE A 35 -3.30 2.46 -20.70
N ILE A 36 -2.89 3.48 -19.93
CA ILE A 36 -1.76 4.36 -20.29
C ILE A 36 -0.48 3.55 -20.44
N SER A 37 -0.12 2.78 -19.41
CA SER A 37 1.14 2.03 -19.38
C SER A 37 1.23 0.96 -20.47
N ARG A 38 0.11 0.34 -20.83
CA ARG A 38 0.10 -0.76 -21.78
C ARG A 38 -0.14 -0.31 -23.24
N TYR A 39 -1.04 0.64 -23.46
CA TYR A 39 -1.52 0.97 -24.81
C TYR A 39 -1.20 2.40 -25.28
N ARG A 40 -0.43 3.18 -24.49
CA ARG A 40 -0.03 4.55 -24.86
C ARG A 40 1.47 4.79 -24.67
N LYS A 41 2.26 3.73 -24.89
CA LYS A 41 3.73 3.73 -24.70
C LYS A 41 4.45 4.77 -25.55
N GLU A 42 3.97 5.07 -26.72
CA GLU A 42 4.54 6.10 -27.61
C GLU A 42 4.47 7.50 -27.00
N VAL A 43 3.36 7.80 -26.32
CA VAL A 43 3.16 9.11 -25.68
C VAL A 43 3.95 9.21 -24.38
N THR A 44 4.03 8.13 -23.63
CA THR A 44 4.71 8.08 -22.31
C THR A 44 6.19 7.73 -22.41
N GLY A 45 6.67 7.33 -23.61
CA GLY A 45 8.03 6.82 -23.78
C GLY A 45 8.29 5.50 -23.05
N GLY A 46 7.25 4.68 -22.83
CA GLY A 46 7.33 3.36 -22.25
C GLY A 46 7.36 3.33 -20.71
N LEU A 47 6.82 4.35 -20.05
CA LEU A 47 6.65 4.33 -18.59
C LEU A 47 5.79 3.14 -18.16
N ASP A 48 6.23 2.43 -17.12
CA ASP A 48 5.47 1.36 -16.48
C ASP A 48 4.34 1.89 -15.58
N GLU A 49 3.51 1.00 -15.06
CA GLU A 49 2.38 1.37 -14.20
C GLU A 49 2.81 2.12 -12.94
N ILE A 50 3.97 1.77 -12.35
CA ILE A 50 4.48 2.40 -11.12
C ILE A 50 4.93 3.83 -11.40
N ALA A 51 5.62 4.04 -12.52
CA ALA A 51 6.06 5.37 -12.95
C ALA A 51 4.86 6.27 -13.29
N VAL A 52 3.84 5.75 -14.01
CA VAL A 52 2.60 6.48 -14.33
C VAL A 52 1.85 6.85 -13.05
N GLN A 53 1.73 5.92 -12.08
CA GLN A 53 1.12 6.17 -10.78
C GLN A 53 1.88 7.25 -10.00
N SER A 54 3.22 7.20 -10.03
CA SER A 54 4.05 8.21 -9.37
C SER A 54 3.80 9.61 -9.94
N VAL A 55 3.64 9.72 -11.27
CA VAL A 55 3.28 10.98 -11.93
C VAL A 55 1.89 11.45 -11.49
N GLU A 56 0.89 10.56 -11.42
CA GLU A 56 -0.46 10.88 -10.96
C GLU A 56 -0.48 11.39 -9.51
N ILE A 57 0.20 10.70 -8.59
CA ILE A 57 0.31 11.10 -7.17
C ILE A 57 0.91 12.50 -7.07
N ARG A 58 1.98 12.79 -7.82
CA ARG A 58 2.62 14.11 -7.81
C ARG A 58 1.77 15.18 -8.47
N LEU A 59 1.06 14.85 -9.55
CA LEU A 59 0.10 15.74 -10.19
C LEU A 59 -1.00 16.16 -9.22
N ASN A 60 -1.59 15.21 -8.51
CA ASN A 60 -2.61 15.46 -7.50
C ASN A 60 -2.07 16.33 -6.36
N TYR A 61 -0.86 16.05 -5.86
CA TYR A 61 -0.20 16.86 -4.84
C TYR A 61 -0.05 18.33 -5.28
N TYR A 62 0.46 18.58 -6.48
CA TYR A 62 0.65 19.95 -6.96
C TYR A 62 -0.66 20.66 -7.27
N ASN A 63 -1.67 19.94 -7.74
CA ASN A 63 -3.02 20.50 -7.94
C ASN A 63 -3.67 20.91 -6.60
N GLU A 64 -3.52 20.11 -5.54
CA GLU A 64 -3.99 20.46 -4.20
C GLU A 64 -3.21 21.67 -3.63
N LEU A 65 -1.90 21.73 -3.88
CA LEU A 65 -1.09 22.87 -3.48
C LEU A 65 -1.54 24.17 -4.17
N GLU A 66 -1.88 24.13 -5.47
CA GLU A 66 -2.44 25.27 -6.19
C GLU A 66 -3.80 25.72 -5.62
N LYS A 67 -4.69 24.79 -5.30
CA LYS A 67 -5.96 25.11 -4.60
C LYS A 67 -5.70 25.75 -3.24
N ARG A 68 -4.68 25.27 -2.52
CA ARG A 68 -4.29 25.82 -1.23
C ARG A 68 -3.76 27.25 -1.37
N LYS A 69 -2.90 27.53 -2.36
CA LYS A 69 -2.41 28.88 -2.67
C LYS A 69 -3.57 29.85 -2.93
N ALA A 70 -4.53 29.44 -3.76
CA ALA A 70 -5.69 30.25 -4.05
C ALA A 70 -6.53 30.58 -2.78
N THR A 71 -6.68 29.59 -1.88
CA THR A 71 -7.37 29.78 -0.60
C THR A 71 -6.63 30.75 0.31
N ILE A 72 -5.30 30.66 0.38
CA ILE A 72 -4.44 31.54 1.18
C ILE A 72 -4.51 32.97 0.66
N ILE A 73 -4.38 33.17 -0.66
CA ILE A 73 -4.48 34.50 -1.28
C ILE A 73 -5.82 35.16 -0.92
N LYS A 74 -6.94 34.45 -1.10
CA LYS A 74 -8.27 34.96 -0.73
C LYS A 74 -8.37 35.34 0.75
N SER A 75 -7.77 34.53 1.64
CA SER A 75 -7.80 34.80 3.08
C SER A 75 -6.99 36.03 3.48
N ILE A 76 -5.86 36.28 2.81
CA ILE A 76 -5.02 37.46 3.07
C ILE A 76 -5.63 38.72 2.43
N GLU A 77 -6.21 38.58 1.25
CA GLU A 77 -6.94 39.67 0.55
C GLU A 77 -8.12 40.17 1.37
N ALA A 78 -8.90 39.24 1.95
CA ALA A 78 -10.03 39.61 2.83
C ALA A 78 -9.59 40.37 4.10
N GLN A 79 -8.31 40.33 4.46
CA GLN A 79 -7.71 41.08 5.56
C GLN A 79 -7.07 42.39 5.10
N GLU A 80 -7.17 42.75 3.82
CA GLU A 80 -6.53 43.92 3.19
C GLU A 80 -5.00 43.99 3.39
N LYS A 81 -4.36 42.77 3.53
CA LYS A 81 -2.92 42.66 3.80
C LYS A 81 -2.12 42.06 2.61
N LEU A 82 -2.80 41.78 1.49
CA LEU A 82 -2.13 41.21 0.32
C LEU A 82 -1.36 42.27 -0.43
N THR A 83 -0.03 42.10 -0.47
CA THR A 83 0.86 42.94 -1.30
C THR A 83 1.23 42.17 -2.57
N GLU A 84 1.64 42.90 -3.62
CA GLU A 84 2.09 42.30 -4.87
C GLU A 84 3.27 41.36 -4.66
N GLU A 85 4.26 41.77 -3.83
CA GLU A 85 5.42 40.96 -3.47
C GLU A 85 5.02 39.64 -2.78
N LEU A 86 4.09 39.72 -1.81
CA LEU A 86 3.59 38.55 -1.09
C LEU A 86 2.83 37.61 -2.05
N SER A 87 2.02 38.15 -2.94
CA SER A 87 1.30 37.37 -3.95
C SER A 87 2.28 36.60 -4.86
N VAL A 88 3.30 37.26 -5.39
CA VAL A 88 4.34 36.63 -6.21
C VAL A 88 5.07 35.53 -5.43
N ARG A 89 5.36 35.78 -4.16
CA ARG A 89 6.05 34.82 -3.28
C ARG A 89 5.20 33.56 -3.04
N ILE A 90 3.88 33.72 -2.78
CA ILE A 90 2.94 32.60 -2.61
C ILE A 90 2.82 31.80 -3.91
N LEU A 91 2.63 32.47 -5.06
CA LEU A 91 2.47 31.81 -6.35
C LEU A 91 3.70 31.00 -6.76
N ASN A 92 4.91 31.49 -6.42
CA ASN A 92 6.17 30.78 -6.73
C ASN A 92 6.58 29.73 -5.69
N CYS A 93 5.84 29.57 -4.58
CA CYS A 93 6.14 28.57 -3.57
C CYS A 93 5.57 27.21 -3.97
N TRP A 94 6.42 26.18 -4.06
CA TRP A 94 6.06 24.80 -4.43
C TRP A 94 6.32 23.78 -3.31
N ASP A 95 6.59 24.27 -2.11
CA ASP A 95 6.72 23.46 -0.90
C ASP A 95 5.59 23.80 0.09
N ALA A 96 4.85 22.77 0.52
CA ALA A 96 3.69 22.95 1.37
C ALA A 96 4.03 23.56 2.75
N ASN A 97 5.17 23.16 3.34
CA ASN A 97 5.59 23.67 4.65
C ASN A 97 6.00 25.14 4.57
N THR A 98 6.76 25.50 3.54
CA THR A 98 7.14 26.89 3.27
C THR A 98 5.91 27.76 2.99
N LEU A 99 4.91 27.23 2.26
CA LEU A 99 3.66 27.92 1.98
C LEU A 99 2.85 28.20 3.26
N GLU A 100 2.78 27.23 4.16
CA GLU A 100 2.10 27.42 5.46
C GLU A 100 2.87 28.41 6.36
N ASP A 101 4.20 28.42 6.32
CA ASP A 101 5.00 29.42 7.05
C ASP A 101 4.77 30.84 6.52
N ILE A 102 4.71 31.03 5.20
CA ILE A 102 4.37 32.34 4.58
C ILE A 102 2.97 32.78 5.04
N TYR A 103 2.04 31.86 5.18
CA TYR A 103 0.66 32.15 5.62
C TYR A 103 0.53 32.37 7.12
N LEU A 104 1.43 31.82 7.94
CA LEU A 104 1.32 31.78 9.41
C LEU A 104 1.03 33.14 10.07
N PRO A 105 1.68 34.28 9.67
CA PRO A 105 1.37 35.60 10.22
C PRO A 105 -0.05 36.11 9.91
N TYR A 106 -0.69 35.60 8.87
CA TYR A 106 -2.01 36.02 8.38
C TYR A 106 -3.12 35.05 8.75
N LYS A 107 -2.75 33.88 9.31
CA LYS A 107 -3.72 32.84 9.68
C LYS A 107 -4.58 33.33 10.85
N PRO A 108 -5.93 33.26 10.74
CA PRO A 108 -6.82 33.61 11.85
C PRO A 108 -6.47 32.80 13.09
N LYS A 109 -6.19 33.47 14.18
CA LYS A 109 -5.78 32.87 15.46
C LYS A 109 -6.93 32.89 16.46
N ARG A 110 -6.90 31.93 17.39
CA ARG A 110 -7.69 32.05 18.63
C ARG A 110 -7.03 33.11 19.51
N ARG A 111 -7.77 33.67 20.48
CA ARG A 111 -7.28 34.69 21.40
C ARG A 111 -5.98 34.25 22.09
N THR A 112 -4.84 34.76 21.59
CA THR A 112 -3.50 34.47 22.08
C THR A 112 -3.09 35.47 23.16
N ARG A 113 -2.02 35.17 23.97
CA ARG A 113 -1.44 36.14 24.90
C ARG A 113 -0.98 37.38 24.17
N ALA A 114 -0.38 37.25 23.01
CA ALA A 114 0.04 38.39 22.19
C ALA A 114 -1.13 39.22 21.70
N GLU A 115 -2.26 38.61 21.35
CA GLU A 115 -3.47 39.35 20.95
C GLU A 115 -4.07 40.15 22.12
N VAL A 116 -4.13 39.52 23.30
CA VAL A 116 -4.53 40.22 24.52
C VAL A 116 -3.59 41.41 24.82
N ALA A 117 -2.28 41.24 24.60
CA ALA A 117 -1.33 42.36 24.76
C ALA A 117 -1.50 43.45 23.71
N ARG A 118 -1.87 43.12 22.45
CA ARG A 118 -2.20 44.09 21.40
C ARG A 118 -3.49 44.86 21.75
N GLU A 119 -4.52 44.16 22.24
CA GLU A 119 -5.76 44.81 22.73
C GLU A 119 -5.48 45.86 23.85
N LYS A 120 -4.46 45.60 24.67
CA LYS A 120 -3.96 46.52 25.71
C LYS A 120 -3.08 47.66 25.16
N GLY A 121 -2.86 47.75 23.87
CA GLY A 121 -2.03 48.78 23.21
C GLY A 121 -0.54 48.62 23.36
N LEU A 122 0.01 47.42 23.66
CA LEU A 122 1.42 47.19 23.94
C LEU A 122 2.26 46.92 22.69
N GLU A 123 1.68 46.86 21.48
CA GLU A 123 2.44 46.62 20.24
C GLU A 123 3.53 47.67 19.92
N PRO A 124 3.30 48.99 20.14
CA PRO A 124 4.37 49.98 19.94
C PRO A 124 5.56 49.76 20.90
N LEU A 125 5.30 49.34 22.17
CA LEU A 125 6.36 48.99 23.11
C LEU A 125 7.15 47.76 22.63
N ALA A 126 6.46 46.72 22.12
CA ALA A 126 7.11 45.56 21.53
C ALA A 126 8.03 45.93 20.33
N LYS A 127 7.58 46.86 19.47
CA LYS A 127 8.39 47.41 18.37
C LYS A 127 9.65 48.13 18.86
N ILE A 128 9.53 48.92 19.96
CA ILE A 128 10.68 49.63 20.57
C ILE A 128 11.70 48.62 21.13
N ILE A 129 11.23 47.59 21.84
CA ILE A 129 12.11 46.51 22.40
C ILE A 129 12.76 45.73 21.26
N MET A 130 12.00 45.31 20.24
CA MET A 130 12.51 44.54 19.11
C MET A 130 13.49 45.31 18.24
N ALA A 131 13.41 46.67 18.21
CA ALA A 131 14.40 47.50 17.53
C ALA A 131 15.79 47.48 18.21
N GLN A 132 15.88 47.13 19.50
CA GLN A 132 17.10 46.97 20.31
C GLN A 132 18.06 48.18 20.27
N ARG A 133 17.48 49.38 20.20
CA ARG A 133 18.20 50.66 20.10
C ARG A 133 18.21 51.51 21.39
N SER A 134 17.37 51.11 22.37
CA SER A 134 17.16 51.86 23.60
C SER A 134 17.50 51.00 24.81
N ASP A 135 18.25 51.55 25.76
CA ASP A 135 18.56 50.88 27.03
C ASP A 135 17.59 51.29 28.15
N ASP A 136 16.83 52.41 28.00
CA ASP A 136 15.88 52.87 28.99
C ASP A 136 14.46 52.37 28.69
N ILE A 137 14.31 51.06 28.65
CA ILE A 137 13.03 50.38 28.35
C ILE A 137 12.01 50.63 29.48
N SER A 138 12.45 50.72 30.74
CA SER A 138 11.56 50.94 31.88
C SER A 138 10.84 52.32 31.78
N ARG A 139 11.56 53.36 31.39
CA ARG A 139 10.97 54.68 31.16
C ARG A 139 10.02 54.71 29.95
N ARG A 140 10.36 53.96 28.89
CA ARG A 140 9.47 53.80 27.73
C ARG A 140 8.20 53.06 28.10
N ALA A 141 8.27 51.99 28.89
CA ALA A 141 7.14 51.17 29.32
C ALA A 141 6.15 51.97 30.20
N GLN A 142 6.65 52.95 31.01
CA GLN A 142 5.80 53.85 31.78
C GLN A 142 4.77 54.60 30.92
N GLN A 143 5.04 54.85 29.66
CA GLN A 143 4.12 55.54 28.74
C GLN A 143 2.91 54.68 28.31
N PHE A 144 2.92 53.40 28.60
CA PHE A 144 1.91 52.42 28.22
C PHE A 144 1.10 51.92 29.42
N LEU A 145 1.24 52.54 30.59
CA LEU A 145 0.46 52.20 31.77
C LEU A 145 -1.00 52.64 31.59
N SER A 146 -1.92 51.79 32.02
CA SER A 146 -3.38 52.03 31.96
C SER A 146 -4.06 51.15 33.02
N ASP A 147 -5.38 51.29 33.20
CA ASP A 147 -6.15 50.40 34.11
C ASP A 147 -5.99 48.93 33.76
N ALA A 148 -5.78 48.60 32.49
CA ALA A 148 -5.51 47.24 32.00
C ALA A 148 -4.03 46.82 32.10
N VAL A 149 -3.11 47.78 32.36
CA VAL A 149 -1.66 47.58 32.44
C VAL A 149 -1.16 48.34 33.68
N PRO A 150 -1.26 47.77 34.88
CA PRO A 150 -1.08 48.49 36.15
C PRO A 150 0.39 48.88 36.43
N ASP A 151 1.35 48.16 35.90
CA ASP A 151 2.78 48.36 36.17
C ASP A 151 3.69 48.13 34.95
N VAL A 152 4.95 48.54 35.09
CA VAL A 152 5.98 48.44 34.03
C VAL A 152 6.31 46.98 33.72
N GLU A 153 6.26 46.08 34.67
CA GLU A 153 6.58 44.66 34.48
C GLU A 153 5.51 43.99 33.62
N VAL A 154 4.24 44.26 33.89
CA VAL A 154 3.09 43.79 33.08
C VAL A 154 3.17 44.36 31.66
N ALA A 155 3.59 45.61 31.49
CA ALA A 155 3.77 46.21 30.17
C ALA A 155 4.88 45.53 29.39
N ILE A 156 6.02 45.23 30.00
CA ILE A 156 7.17 44.56 29.40
C ILE A 156 6.81 43.08 29.07
N ALA A 157 6.18 42.38 30.02
CA ALA A 157 5.78 40.98 29.78
C ALA A 157 4.79 40.86 28.62
N GLY A 158 3.81 41.77 28.52
CA GLY A 158 2.89 41.81 27.39
C GLY A 158 3.57 42.13 26.06
N ALA A 159 4.56 43.04 26.08
CA ALA A 159 5.39 43.29 24.89
C ALA A 159 6.24 42.10 24.50
N GLN A 160 6.80 41.36 25.47
CA GLN A 160 7.54 40.11 25.24
C GLN A 160 6.64 38.99 24.65
N ASP A 161 5.38 38.87 25.08
CA ASP A 161 4.43 37.94 24.47
C ASP A 161 4.20 38.23 22.97
N ILE A 162 4.13 39.52 22.58
CA ILE A 162 4.03 39.93 21.18
C ILE A 162 5.33 39.60 20.42
N ILE A 163 6.50 39.89 21.00
CA ILE A 163 7.80 39.59 20.41
C ILE A 163 7.97 38.07 20.24
N ALA A 164 7.61 37.29 21.23
CA ALA A 164 7.65 35.83 21.14
C ALA A 164 6.80 35.27 19.99
N GLU A 165 5.63 35.87 19.74
CA GLU A 165 4.80 35.51 18.60
C GLU A 165 5.48 35.89 17.27
N TRP A 166 6.01 37.08 17.13
CA TRP A 166 6.74 37.48 15.91
C TRP A 166 7.96 36.57 15.63
N ILE A 167 8.70 36.19 16.67
CA ILE A 167 9.84 35.24 16.54
C ILE A 167 9.31 33.89 16.05
N SER A 168 8.20 33.40 16.60
CA SER A 168 7.61 32.11 16.22
C SER A 168 7.13 32.05 14.78
N GLU A 169 6.78 33.18 14.20
CA GLU A 169 6.32 33.35 12.82
C GLU A 169 7.46 33.58 11.83
N SER A 170 8.67 33.83 12.32
CA SER A 170 9.84 34.05 11.49
C SER A 170 10.26 32.78 10.77
N GLU A 171 10.22 32.79 9.43
CA GLU A 171 10.73 31.69 8.61
C GLU A 171 12.18 31.32 8.93
N ALA A 172 13.05 32.31 9.15
CA ALA A 172 14.44 32.08 9.46
C ALA A 172 14.60 31.28 10.77
N VAL A 173 13.81 31.62 11.79
CA VAL A 173 13.76 30.91 13.08
C VAL A 173 13.21 29.50 12.88
N ARG A 174 12.04 29.36 12.24
CA ARG A 174 11.41 28.05 12.00
C ARG A 174 12.35 27.12 11.20
N ASN A 175 12.98 27.64 10.15
CA ASN A 175 13.94 26.87 9.36
C ASN A 175 15.21 26.50 10.15
N SER A 176 15.67 27.33 11.07
CA SER A 176 16.77 27.00 11.99
C SER A 176 16.39 25.84 12.91
N VAL A 177 15.18 25.88 13.51
CA VAL A 177 14.67 24.82 14.38
C VAL A 177 14.42 23.52 13.58
N ARG A 178 13.80 23.59 12.39
CA ARG A 178 13.65 22.41 11.51
C ARG A 178 14.99 21.77 11.17
N ARG A 179 16.03 22.56 10.97
CA ARG A 179 17.38 22.05 10.73
C ARG A 179 17.91 21.27 11.93
N ALA A 180 17.69 21.77 13.16
CA ALA A 180 18.02 21.04 14.38
C ALA A 180 17.25 19.72 14.47
N PHE A 181 15.92 19.72 14.25
CA PHE A 181 15.12 18.50 14.24
C PHE A 181 15.57 17.50 13.17
N ARG A 182 15.91 17.97 11.97
CA ARG A 182 16.35 17.09 10.86
C ARG A 182 17.65 16.35 11.18
N HIS A 183 18.57 17.00 11.89
CA HIS A 183 19.92 16.46 12.13
C HIS A 183 20.06 15.80 13.50
N ASP A 184 19.50 16.39 14.54
CA ASP A 184 19.81 16.08 15.92
C ASP A 184 18.63 15.48 16.70
N ALA A 185 17.42 15.38 16.10
CA ALA A 185 16.25 14.87 16.79
C ALA A 185 16.42 13.41 17.20
N VAL A 186 16.03 13.13 18.44
CA VAL A 186 16.06 11.81 19.08
C VAL A 186 14.62 11.41 19.43
N LEU A 187 14.19 10.24 18.98
CA LEU A 187 12.95 9.62 19.42
C LEU A 187 13.18 8.92 20.76
N ASN A 188 12.43 9.34 21.76
CA ASN A 188 12.44 8.73 23.10
C ASN A 188 11.10 8.06 23.38
N SER A 189 11.16 6.88 23.98
CA SER A 189 9.97 6.17 24.44
C SER A 189 10.19 5.62 25.83
N HIS A 190 9.23 5.84 26.72
CA HIS A 190 9.25 5.36 28.09
C HIS A 190 7.92 4.67 28.39
N PHE A 191 7.93 3.65 29.25
CA PHE A 191 6.69 2.99 29.63
C PHE A 191 5.86 3.82 30.62
N VAL A 192 4.56 3.57 30.64
CA VAL A 192 3.62 4.19 31.57
C VAL A 192 3.55 3.34 32.84
N LYS A 193 3.97 3.92 33.99
CA LYS A 193 4.02 3.22 35.30
C LYS A 193 2.68 2.54 35.63
N GLY A 194 2.77 1.30 36.11
CA GLY A 194 1.62 0.49 36.53
C GLY A 194 0.98 -0.34 35.40
N LYS A 195 1.56 -0.36 34.21
CA LYS A 195 1.07 -1.14 33.04
C LYS A 195 2.10 -2.14 32.49
N GLU A 196 3.09 -2.52 33.33
CA GLU A 196 4.24 -3.32 32.90
C GLU A 196 3.85 -4.71 32.38
N ILE A 197 2.85 -5.35 33.02
CA ILE A 197 2.39 -6.70 32.68
C ILE A 197 1.59 -6.67 31.37
N GLU A 198 0.66 -5.73 31.26
CA GLU A 198 -0.23 -5.59 30.08
C GLU A 198 0.55 -5.13 28.84
N GLY A 199 1.54 -4.25 29.02
CA GLY A 199 2.38 -3.69 27.97
C GLY A 199 3.59 -4.56 27.57
N ARG A 200 3.73 -5.79 28.07
CA ARG A 200 4.93 -6.65 27.85
C ARG A 200 5.32 -6.80 26.37
N ASN A 201 4.39 -6.73 25.46
CA ASN A 201 4.67 -6.78 24.02
C ASN A 201 5.55 -5.60 23.54
N TYR A 202 5.61 -4.51 24.31
CA TYR A 202 6.38 -3.30 24.04
C TYR A 202 7.64 -3.19 24.90
N GLU A 203 8.06 -4.25 25.61
CA GLU A 203 9.21 -4.26 26.52
C GLU A 203 10.49 -3.69 25.88
N ASN A 204 10.73 -3.97 24.60
CA ASN A 204 11.89 -3.46 23.85
C ASN A 204 11.89 -1.93 23.68
N TYR A 205 10.77 -1.26 23.99
CA TYR A 205 10.58 0.18 23.84
C TYR A 205 10.30 0.88 25.18
N TYR A 206 10.47 0.22 26.31
CA TYR A 206 10.25 0.78 27.65
C TYR A 206 11.26 1.87 28.03
N ASP A 207 12.49 1.74 27.53
CA ASP A 207 13.53 2.76 27.62
C ASP A 207 14.29 2.81 26.29
N TYR A 208 13.66 3.45 25.33
CA TYR A 208 14.16 3.51 23.97
C TYR A 208 14.58 4.92 23.61
N SER A 209 15.79 5.07 23.07
CA SER A 209 16.35 6.35 22.63
C SER A 209 17.19 6.14 21.39
N GLN A 210 16.76 6.71 20.25
CA GLN A 210 17.53 6.66 19.01
C GLN A 210 17.36 7.94 18.19
N PRO A 211 18.40 8.35 17.40
CA PRO A 211 18.26 9.42 16.42
C PRO A 211 17.08 9.12 15.47
N LEU A 212 16.13 10.05 15.36
CA LEU A 212 14.90 9.89 14.57
C LEU A 212 15.14 9.40 13.15
N ARG A 213 16.21 9.88 12.51
CA ARG A 213 16.64 9.49 11.16
C ARG A 213 17.08 8.02 11.02
N ARG A 214 17.39 7.34 12.14
CA ARG A 214 17.84 5.93 12.17
C ARG A 214 16.77 4.97 12.63
N VAL A 215 15.64 5.48 13.12
CA VAL A 215 14.51 4.65 13.54
C VAL A 215 13.90 4.01 12.31
N SER A 216 13.80 2.68 12.29
CA SER A 216 13.15 1.97 11.20
C SER A 216 11.62 2.11 11.27
N SER A 217 10.96 2.00 10.13
CA SER A 217 9.52 2.19 10.01
C SER A 217 8.72 1.26 10.90
N HIS A 218 9.10 -0.03 10.98
CA HIS A 218 8.42 -0.98 11.85
C HIS A 218 8.59 -0.68 13.34
N GLN A 219 9.76 -0.17 13.78
CA GLN A 219 9.97 0.26 15.17
C GLN A 219 9.11 1.49 15.49
N LEU A 220 9.08 2.48 14.58
CA LEU A 220 8.25 3.67 14.76
C LEU A 220 6.76 3.31 14.84
N LEU A 221 6.27 2.43 13.96
CA LEU A 221 4.88 1.97 14.00
C LEU A 221 4.56 1.20 15.28
N ALA A 222 5.47 0.33 15.77
CA ALA A 222 5.30 -0.37 17.03
C ALA A 222 5.24 0.60 18.23
N ILE A 223 6.15 1.58 18.28
CA ILE A 223 6.20 2.61 19.33
C ILE A 223 4.91 3.45 19.31
N ARG A 224 4.45 3.90 18.13
CA ARG A 224 3.21 4.68 18.00
C ARG A 224 1.97 3.88 18.34
N ARG A 225 1.94 2.57 18.06
CA ARG A 225 0.87 1.68 18.54
C ARG A 225 0.87 1.60 20.07
N GLY A 226 2.03 1.37 20.69
CA GLY A 226 2.15 1.33 22.16
C GLY A 226 1.76 2.64 22.83
N GLU A 227 2.03 3.79 22.18
CA GLU A 227 1.57 5.11 22.62
C GLU A 227 0.04 5.24 22.53
N LYS A 228 -0.55 4.84 21.40
CA LYS A 228 -2.00 4.87 21.16
C LYS A 228 -2.77 3.97 22.13
N GLU A 229 -2.22 2.81 22.47
CA GLU A 229 -2.77 1.87 23.44
C GLU A 229 -2.51 2.32 24.90
N GLY A 230 -1.72 3.38 25.11
CA GLY A 230 -1.46 3.98 26.42
C GLY A 230 -0.45 3.20 27.28
N PHE A 231 0.41 2.39 26.65
CA PHE A 231 1.51 1.67 27.32
C PHE A 231 2.83 2.45 27.28
N LEU A 232 3.03 3.25 26.25
CA LEU A 232 4.24 4.05 26.05
C LEU A 232 3.93 5.55 26.06
N LYS A 233 4.90 6.34 26.54
CA LYS A 233 4.96 7.80 26.42
C LYS A 233 6.09 8.14 25.45
N VAL A 234 5.76 8.79 24.34
CA VAL A 234 6.68 9.04 23.23
C VAL A 234 6.90 10.54 23.05
N GLY A 235 8.14 10.95 22.79
CA GLY A 235 8.51 12.34 22.50
C GLY A 235 9.70 12.40 21.55
N ILE A 236 9.81 13.53 20.86
CA ILE A 236 10.96 13.82 20.00
C ILE A 236 11.74 14.97 20.64
N ALA A 237 12.96 14.69 21.09
CA ALA A 237 13.81 15.66 21.78
C ALA A 237 14.93 16.17 20.84
N ILE A 238 15.34 17.41 21.06
CA ILE A 238 16.53 18.04 20.49
C ILE A 238 17.34 18.69 21.59
N ASN A 239 18.53 19.21 21.29
CA ASN A 239 19.29 20.01 22.23
C ASN A 239 18.69 21.43 22.28
N ASP A 240 17.97 21.73 23.37
CA ASP A 240 17.24 22.97 23.54
C ASP A 240 18.19 24.16 23.65
N ASP A 241 19.25 24.09 24.45
CA ASP A 241 20.18 25.19 24.68
C ASP A 241 20.85 25.63 23.39
N ARG A 242 21.42 24.66 22.63
CA ARG A 242 22.03 24.94 21.33
C ARG A 242 21.02 25.54 20.33
N THR A 243 19.77 25.11 20.41
CA THR A 243 18.73 25.61 19.49
C THR A 243 18.32 27.03 19.85
N ILE A 244 18.20 27.35 21.15
CA ILE A 244 17.94 28.70 21.65
C ILE A 244 19.08 29.63 21.23
N ASP A 245 20.35 29.23 21.42
CA ASP A 245 21.53 29.99 20.99
C ASP A 245 21.46 30.33 19.49
N ASN A 246 21.05 29.35 18.65
CA ASN A 246 20.90 29.59 17.22
C ASN A 246 19.76 30.58 16.89
N ILE A 247 18.67 30.55 17.63
CA ILE A 247 17.56 31.52 17.50
C ILE A 247 18.06 32.91 17.93
N CYS A 248 18.71 33.01 19.07
CA CYS A 248 19.28 34.28 19.58
C CYS A 248 20.24 34.92 18.57
N ARG A 249 21.09 34.14 17.89
CA ARG A 249 21.95 34.65 16.80
C ARG A 249 21.19 35.26 15.62
N ILE A 250 19.93 34.85 15.40
CA ILE A 250 19.07 35.39 14.33
C ILE A 250 18.40 36.68 14.78
N VAL A 251 17.91 36.74 16.05
CA VAL A 251 17.01 37.82 16.48
C VAL A 251 17.65 38.85 17.41
N VAL A 252 18.71 38.50 18.13
CA VAL A 252 19.40 39.40 19.06
C VAL A 252 20.51 40.16 18.33
N LYS A 253 20.49 41.50 18.43
CA LYS A 253 21.39 42.40 17.67
C LYS A 253 22.44 43.16 18.52
N GLY A 254 22.37 43.02 19.84
CA GLY A 254 23.26 43.77 20.73
C GLY A 254 23.32 43.12 22.14
N SER A 255 23.85 43.86 23.10
CA SER A 255 24.02 43.40 24.50
C SER A 255 23.32 44.31 25.54
N GLY A 256 22.50 45.28 25.10
CA GLY A 256 21.76 46.18 25.98
C GLY A 256 20.52 45.56 26.60
N LYS A 257 19.85 46.27 27.48
CA LYS A 257 18.64 45.81 28.21
C LYS A 257 17.52 45.35 27.27
N ALA A 258 17.32 46.04 26.15
CA ALA A 258 16.35 45.61 25.12
C ALA A 258 16.73 44.26 24.48
N SER A 259 18.01 44.02 24.26
CA SER A 259 18.50 42.77 23.69
C SER A 259 18.30 41.59 24.66
N MET A 260 18.47 41.80 25.97
CA MET A 260 18.17 40.79 26.99
C MET A 260 16.68 40.41 27.00
N LEU A 261 15.78 41.40 26.90
CA LEU A 261 14.35 41.16 26.83
C LEU A 261 13.93 40.42 25.56
N VAL A 262 14.61 40.64 24.43
CA VAL A 262 14.42 39.90 23.19
C VAL A 262 14.94 38.45 23.32
N GLU A 263 16.06 38.23 24.03
CA GLU A 263 16.59 36.91 24.33
C GLU A 263 15.62 36.08 25.18
N GLU A 264 15.09 36.66 26.25
CA GLU A 264 14.04 36.03 27.08
C GLU A 264 12.79 35.70 26.25
N ALA A 265 12.35 36.64 25.40
CA ALA A 265 11.21 36.40 24.49
C ALA A 265 11.51 35.28 23.44
N ALA A 266 12.76 35.14 23.01
CA ALA A 266 13.19 34.09 22.09
C ALA A 266 13.16 32.72 22.77
N GLU A 267 13.57 32.64 24.02
CA GLU A 267 13.51 31.43 24.82
C GLU A 267 12.05 30.99 25.06
N ASP A 268 11.16 31.92 25.46
CA ASP A 268 9.71 31.66 25.60
C ASP A 268 9.09 31.24 24.26
N SER A 269 9.39 31.97 23.18
CA SER A 269 8.95 31.65 21.83
C SER A 269 9.32 30.22 21.44
N PHE A 270 10.58 29.81 21.66
CA PHE A 270 11.04 28.47 21.38
C PHE A 270 10.30 27.43 22.20
N LYS A 271 10.30 27.55 23.53
CA LYS A 271 9.72 26.56 24.43
C LYS A 271 8.21 26.39 24.28
N ARG A 272 7.50 27.50 24.13
CA ARG A 272 6.02 27.52 24.13
C ARG A 272 5.38 27.42 22.76
N LEU A 273 6.02 27.97 21.69
CA LEU A 273 5.39 28.13 20.39
C LEU A 273 6.09 27.29 19.29
N VAL A 274 7.39 27.48 19.10
CA VAL A 274 8.09 26.91 17.96
C VAL A 274 8.36 25.41 18.13
N LYS A 275 8.95 25.01 19.27
CA LYS A 275 9.33 23.61 19.55
C LYS A 275 8.12 22.67 19.47
N PRO A 276 6.98 22.90 20.16
CA PRO A 276 5.82 22.03 20.09
C PRO A 276 5.24 21.94 18.66
N SER A 277 5.24 23.05 17.92
CA SER A 277 4.79 23.09 16.52
C SER A 277 5.66 22.24 15.61
N ILE A 278 6.99 22.41 15.68
CA ILE A 278 7.95 21.67 14.85
C ILE A 278 8.06 20.20 15.29
N GLU A 279 7.96 19.92 16.59
CA GLU A 279 7.90 18.53 17.10
C GLU A 279 6.70 17.78 16.49
N THR A 280 5.51 18.41 16.48
CA THR A 280 4.31 17.86 15.85
C THR A 280 4.50 17.65 14.34
N GLU A 281 5.14 18.61 13.64
CA GLU A 281 5.49 18.49 12.22
C GLU A 281 6.38 17.27 11.97
N PHE A 282 7.46 17.10 12.76
CA PHE A 282 8.38 15.97 12.59
C PHE A 282 7.78 14.63 13.03
N ALA A 283 6.89 14.63 14.01
CA ALA A 283 6.12 13.45 14.39
C ALA A 283 5.22 12.99 13.23
N ALA A 284 4.53 13.92 12.58
CA ALA A 284 3.68 13.64 11.42
C ALA A 284 4.50 13.20 10.20
N LEU A 285 5.61 13.89 9.90
CA LEU A 285 6.49 13.54 8.77
C LEU A 285 7.12 12.15 8.94
N SER A 286 7.62 11.84 10.12
CA SER A 286 8.21 10.52 10.41
C SER A 286 7.17 9.40 10.33
N LYS A 287 5.94 9.66 10.85
CA LYS A 287 4.83 8.71 10.76
C LYS A 287 4.40 8.50 9.31
N SER A 288 4.21 9.57 8.52
CA SER A 288 3.85 9.45 7.10
C SER A 288 4.89 8.65 6.32
N LYS A 289 6.18 8.91 6.54
CA LYS A 289 7.24 8.12 5.91
C LYS A 289 7.18 6.64 6.29
N ALA A 290 6.93 6.34 7.57
CA ALA A 290 6.82 4.96 8.03
C ALA A 290 5.58 4.26 7.46
N ASP A 291 4.47 5.00 7.32
CA ASP A 291 3.25 4.51 6.68
C ASP A 291 3.50 4.18 5.21
N ASP A 292 4.07 5.11 4.45
CA ASP A 292 4.34 4.93 3.03
C ASP A 292 5.23 3.69 2.79
N GLU A 293 6.31 3.54 3.58
CA GLU A 293 7.18 2.36 3.50
C GLU A 293 6.50 1.04 3.88
N ALA A 294 5.58 1.06 4.84
CA ALA A 294 4.83 -0.14 5.22
C ALA A 294 3.75 -0.48 4.19
N ILE A 295 3.07 0.53 3.66
CA ILE A 295 2.03 0.38 2.62
C ILE A 295 2.64 -0.19 1.34
N ASP A 296 3.82 0.27 0.92
CA ASP A 296 4.53 -0.30 -0.24
C ASP A 296 4.79 -1.80 -0.05
N MET A 297 5.22 -2.23 1.14
CA MET A 297 5.43 -3.64 1.44
C MET A 297 4.10 -4.42 1.44
N PHE A 298 3.02 -3.84 1.98
CA PHE A 298 1.71 -4.47 1.98
C PHE A 298 1.16 -4.62 0.56
N ALA A 299 1.37 -3.64 -0.31
CA ALA A 299 1.01 -3.70 -1.71
C ALA A 299 1.78 -4.82 -2.44
N GLN A 300 3.08 -4.97 -2.19
CA GLN A 300 3.89 -6.06 -2.74
C GLN A 300 3.41 -7.42 -2.25
N ASN A 301 3.11 -7.57 -0.95
CA ASN A 301 2.57 -8.80 -0.39
C ASN A 301 1.20 -9.14 -0.99
N ALA A 302 0.30 -8.15 -1.12
CA ALA A 302 -0.99 -8.33 -1.77
C ALA A 302 -0.84 -8.79 -3.23
N ARG A 303 0.07 -8.15 -3.98
CA ARG A 303 0.36 -8.54 -5.36
C ARG A 303 0.79 -10.00 -5.46
N GLN A 304 1.68 -10.47 -4.58
CA GLN A 304 2.13 -11.86 -4.58
C GLN A 304 1.00 -12.84 -4.27
N LEU A 305 0.09 -12.49 -3.35
CA LEU A 305 -1.09 -13.33 -3.06
C LEU A 305 -2.07 -13.39 -4.24
N LEU A 306 -2.31 -12.26 -4.90
CA LEU A 306 -3.19 -12.17 -6.07
C LEU A 306 -2.61 -12.88 -7.31
N PHE A 307 -1.27 -12.86 -7.45
CA PHE A 307 -0.53 -13.55 -8.51
C PHE A 307 -0.16 -14.99 -8.17
N ALA A 308 -0.66 -15.52 -7.04
CA ALA A 308 -0.42 -16.93 -6.74
C ALA A 308 -0.96 -17.82 -7.88
N PRO A 309 -0.24 -18.92 -8.21
CA PRO A 309 -0.57 -19.77 -9.34
C PRO A 309 -1.95 -20.42 -9.17
N PRO A 310 -2.84 -20.33 -10.17
CA PRO A 310 -4.13 -21.00 -10.17
C PRO A 310 -3.96 -22.49 -10.52
N LEU A 311 -4.76 -23.36 -9.90
CA LEU A 311 -4.87 -24.76 -10.32
C LEU A 311 -5.69 -24.92 -11.61
N GLY A 312 -6.52 -23.91 -11.92
CA GLY A 312 -7.40 -23.90 -13.09
C GLY A 312 -8.62 -24.77 -12.94
N HIS A 313 -9.20 -25.20 -14.06
CA HIS A 313 -10.45 -25.95 -14.14
C HIS A 313 -10.28 -27.40 -13.61
N LYS A 314 -10.45 -27.57 -12.29
CA LYS A 314 -10.36 -28.84 -11.58
C LYS A 314 -11.53 -28.99 -10.61
N ARG A 315 -11.94 -30.21 -10.31
CA ARG A 315 -12.92 -30.51 -9.26
C ARG A 315 -12.23 -30.59 -7.91
N ILE A 316 -12.68 -29.76 -6.97
CA ILE A 316 -12.01 -29.54 -5.69
C ILE A 316 -12.87 -30.05 -4.54
N LEU A 317 -12.22 -30.77 -3.62
CA LEU A 317 -12.76 -30.97 -2.27
C LEU A 317 -12.07 -29.94 -1.36
N ALA A 318 -12.81 -28.94 -0.89
CA ALA A 318 -12.26 -27.92 0.00
C ALA A 318 -12.59 -28.22 1.46
N VAL A 319 -11.61 -27.99 2.33
CA VAL A 319 -11.69 -28.26 3.77
C VAL A 319 -11.35 -27.00 4.54
N ASP A 320 -12.33 -26.54 5.33
CA ASP A 320 -12.14 -25.48 6.34
C ASP A 320 -11.90 -26.16 7.69
N PRO A 321 -10.64 -26.19 8.22
CA PRO A 321 -10.29 -26.99 9.39
C PRO A 321 -10.78 -26.38 10.69
N GLY A 322 -11.20 -27.21 11.64
CA GLY A 322 -11.62 -26.75 12.96
C GLY A 322 -11.70 -27.87 13.98
N PHE A 323 -11.23 -27.63 15.22
CA PHE A 323 -11.23 -28.62 16.29
C PHE A 323 -12.63 -28.91 16.83
N ARG A 324 -13.29 -27.93 17.45
CA ARG A 324 -14.57 -28.14 18.15
C ARG A 324 -15.76 -28.32 17.23
N THR A 325 -15.81 -27.53 16.18
CA THR A 325 -16.95 -27.52 15.25
C THR A 325 -16.80 -28.53 14.11
N GLY A 326 -15.71 -29.30 14.09
CA GLY A 326 -15.33 -30.18 12.99
C GLY A 326 -14.81 -29.43 11.77
N CYS A 327 -14.23 -30.17 10.83
CA CYS A 327 -13.78 -29.65 9.54
C CYS A 327 -14.97 -29.61 8.57
N LYS A 328 -15.27 -28.44 8.00
CA LYS A 328 -16.31 -28.28 6.98
C LYS A 328 -15.72 -28.69 5.64
N VAL A 329 -16.45 -29.54 4.96
CA VAL A 329 -16.02 -30.12 3.67
C VAL A 329 -17.02 -29.72 2.60
N VAL A 330 -16.53 -29.20 1.47
CA VAL A 330 -17.37 -28.87 0.31
C VAL A 330 -16.75 -29.45 -0.96
N CYS A 331 -17.60 -29.97 -1.85
CA CYS A 331 -17.19 -30.41 -3.19
C CYS A 331 -17.58 -29.32 -4.19
N LEU A 332 -16.63 -28.90 -5.01
CA LEU A 332 -16.81 -27.90 -6.06
C LEU A 332 -16.58 -28.54 -7.42
N ASP A 333 -17.33 -28.08 -8.42
CA ASP A 333 -17.04 -28.39 -9.82
C ASP A 333 -15.86 -27.57 -10.35
N GLU A 334 -15.50 -27.78 -11.62
CA GLU A 334 -14.42 -27.09 -12.33
C GLU A 334 -14.62 -25.57 -12.50
N ASN A 335 -15.83 -25.07 -12.25
CA ASN A 335 -16.19 -23.64 -12.27
C ASN A 335 -16.34 -23.04 -10.86
N GLY A 336 -16.10 -23.85 -9.81
CA GLY A 336 -16.24 -23.44 -8.42
C GLY A 336 -17.69 -23.38 -7.90
N ASN A 337 -18.63 -24.07 -8.58
CA ASN A 337 -20.01 -24.20 -8.09
C ASN A 337 -20.08 -25.29 -7.01
N LEU A 338 -20.87 -25.04 -5.98
CA LEU A 338 -21.05 -25.97 -4.87
C LEU A 338 -21.91 -27.18 -5.29
N LEU A 339 -21.33 -28.37 -5.26
CA LEU A 339 -21.98 -29.64 -5.54
C LEU A 339 -22.51 -30.33 -4.28
N HIS A 340 -21.73 -30.28 -3.19
CA HIS A 340 -22.07 -30.97 -1.92
C HIS A 340 -21.35 -30.30 -0.74
N HIS A 341 -21.88 -30.44 0.46
CA HIS A 341 -21.23 -30.03 1.70
C HIS A 341 -21.51 -31.04 2.82
N ASP A 342 -20.53 -31.24 3.71
CA ASP A 342 -20.63 -32.12 4.89
C ASP A 342 -19.64 -31.62 5.99
N VAL A 343 -19.64 -32.30 7.13
CA VAL A 343 -18.72 -32.07 8.24
C VAL A 343 -18.03 -33.38 8.63
N ILE A 344 -16.72 -33.31 8.87
CA ILE A 344 -15.92 -34.44 9.35
C ILE A 344 -15.19 -34.07 10.64
N TYR A 345 -14.83 -35.06 11.45
CA TYR A 345 -14.20 -34.88 12.75
C TYR A 345 -12.90 -35.72 12.90
N PRO A 346 -11.87 -35.49 12.06
CA PRO A 346 -10.65 -36.30 12.08
C PRO A 346 -9.72 -35.98 13.24
N THR A 347 -10.00 -34.94 14.03
CA THR A 347 -9.13 -34.40 15.08
C THR A 347 -9.83 -34.33 16.43
N ALA A 348 -9.05 -34.00 17.50
CA ALA A 348 -9.61 -33.77 18.85
C ALA A 348 -10.74 -32.70 18.81
N PRO A 349 -11.74 -32.79 19.69
CA PRO A 349 -11.94 -33.80 20.74
C PRO A 349 -12.64 -35.09 20.28
N ASN A 350 -13.24 -35.11 19.09
CA ASN A 350 -14.11 -36.20 18.67
C ASN A 350 -13.38 -37.43 18.12
N TYR A 351 -12.22 -37.25 17.43
CA TYR A 351 -11.40 -38.33 16.83
C TYR A 351 -12.17 -39.39 16.04
N ASP A 352 -13.17 -38.99 15.23
CA ASP A 352 -13.88 -39.91 14.33
C ASP A 352 -13.09 -40.06 13.01
N ILE A 353 -11.94 -40.75 13.11
CA ILE A 353 -11.04 -40.94 11.96
C ILE A 353 -11.65 -41.85 10.91
N ASP A 354 -12.33 -42.96 11.35
CA ASP A 354 -12.88 -43.95 10.43
C ASP A 354 -14.07 -43.36 9.65
N GLY A 355 -15.03 -42.70 10.33
CA GLY A 355 -16.14 -42.02 9.66
C GLY A 355 -15.70 -40.88 8.76
N ALA A 356 -14.66 -40.12 9.17
CA ALA A 356 -14.07 -39.08 8.33
C ALA A 356 -13.39 -39.66 7.07
N THR A 357 -12.69 -40.81 7.21
CA THR A 357 -12.06 -41.53 6.09
C THR A 357 -13.10 -42.02 5.09
N GLU A 358 -14.15 -42.72 5.57
CA GLU A 358 -15.21 -43.22 4.71
C GLU A 358 -15.88 -42.08 3.91
N LYS A 359 -16.22 -40.98 4.59
CA LYS A 359 -16.85 -39.79 3.98
C LYS A 359 -15.99 -39.16 2.92
N VAL A 360 -14.70 -38.86 3.23
CA VAL A 360 -13.80 -38.20 2.28
C VAL A 360 -13.56 -39.09 1.06
N CYS A 361 -13.30 -40.40 1.26
CA CYS A 361 -13.10 -41.32 0.14
C CYS A 361 -14.36 -41.43 -0.73
N ALA A 362 -15.53 -41.52 -0.13
CA ALA A 362 -16.81 -41.59 -0.87
C ALA A 362 -17.05 -40.29 -1.68
N LEU A 363 -16.76 -39.12 -1.11
CA LEU A 363 -16.91 -37.84 -1.79
C LEU A 363 -15.92 -37.70 -2.96
N VAL A 364 -14.65 -38.09 -2.77
CA VAL A 364 -13.62 -38.06 -3.82
C VAL A 364 -14.04 -38.91 -5.01
N GLU A 365 -14.54 -40.11 -4.79
CA GLU A 365 -15.01 -40.99 -5.86
C GLU A 365 -16.28 -40.46 -6.52
N LYS A 366 -17.29 -40.12 -5.72
CA LYS A 366 -18.62 -39.72 -6.21
C LYS A 366 -18.57 -38.47 -7.08
N TYR A 367 -17.78 -37.49 -6.70
CA TYR A 367 -17.68 -36.21 -7.40
C TYR A 367 -16.44 -36.11 -8.30
N ALA A 368 -15.68 -37.21 -8.44
CA ALA A 368 -14.50 -37.28 -9.27
C ALA A 368 -13.48 -36.15 -8.96
N ILE A 369 -13.19 -35.95 -7.68
CA ILE A 369 -12.31 -34.87 -7.18
C ILE A 369 -10.88 -35.05 -7.72
N ASP A 370 -10.28 -33.97 -8.21
CA ASP A 370 -8.92 -33.91 -8.75
C ASP A 370 -7.89 -33.46 -7.73
N ALA A 371 -8.30 -32.59 -6.77
CA ALA A 371 -7.42 -32.05 -5.74
C ALA A 371 -8.16 -31.68 -4.47
N ILE A 372 -7.47 -31.59 -3.34
CA ILE A 372 -7.99 -31.15 -2.07
C ILE A 372 -7.40 -29.79 -1.71
N SER A 373 -8.25 -28.80 -1.41
CA SER A 373 -7.88 -27.49 -0.87
C SER A 373 -8.09 -27.47 0.63
N LEU A 374 -7.06 -27.20 1.40
CA LEU A 374 -7.11 -27.13 2.87
C LEU A 374 -6.78 -25.72 3.34
N GLY A 375 -7.65 -25.10 4.14
CA GLY A 375 -7.38 -23.84 4.80
C GLY A 375 -6.18 -23.94 5.77
N ASN A 376 -5.40 -22.86 5.89
CA ASN A 376 -4.21 -22.84 6.76
C ASN A 376 -4.47 -22.37 8.20
N GLY A 377 -5.72 -22.41 8.65
CA GLY A 377 -6.13 -21.98 9.99
C GLY A 377 -5.95 -23.03 11.07
N THR A 378 -6.78 -22.88 12.12
CA THR A 378 -6.76 -23.79 13.28
C THR A 378 -7.01 -25.24 12.86
N ALA A 379 -6.26 -26.21 13.40
CA ALA A 379 -6.30 -27.64 13.06
C ALA A 379 -5.86 -28.00 11.61
N SER A 380 -5.28 -27.06 10.85
CA SER A 380 -4.85 -27.31 9.48
C SER A 380 -3.84 -28.46 9.37
N ARG A 381 -2.83 -28.49 10.26
CA ARG A 381 -1.76 -29.49 10.18
C ARG A 381 -2.21 -30.89 10.52
N GLU A 382 -3.04 -31.03 11.54
CA GLU A 382 -3.64 -32.31 11.93
C GLU A 382 -4.53 -32.83 10.80
N THR A 383 -5.30 -31.93 10.20
CA THR A 383 -6.18 -32.25 9.06
C THR A 383 -5.35 -32.61 7.81
N GLU A 384 -4.25 -31.90 7.54
CA GLU A 384 -3.34 -32.20 6.42
C GLU A 384 -2.75 -33.60 6.54
N ARG A 385 -2.25 -33.96 7.74
CA ARG A 385 -1.71 -35.30 8.01
C ARG A 385 -2.78 -36.39 7.83
N PHE A 386 -4.00 -36.12 8.29
CA PHE A 386 -5.11 -37.01 8.06
C PHE A 386 -5.36 -37.21 6.55
N LEU A 387 -5.53 -36.11 5.80
CA LEU A 387 -5.83 -36.16 4.36
C LEU A 387 -4.73 -36.85 3.54
N LYS A 388 -3.45 -36.60 3.83
CA LYS A 388 -2.31 -37.24 3.14
C LYS A 388 -2.17 -38.73 3.40
N ARG A 389 -2.74 -39.25 4.48
CA ARG A 389 -2.75 -40.69 4.79
C ARG A 389 -3.83 -41.46 4.05
N LEU A 390 -4.83 -40.80 3.51
CA LEU A 390 -5.93 -41.41 2.80
C LEU A 390 -5.42 -41.98 1.47
N ARG A 391 -5.93 -43.15 1.12
CA ARG A 391 -5.64 -43.83 -0.17
C ARG A 391 -6.86 -43.69 -1.05
N HIS A 392 -6.68 -43.11 -2.21
CA HIS A 392 -7.69 -42.93 -3.23
C HIS A 392 -7.39 -43.82 -4.43
N SER A 393 -8.41 -44.14 -5.24
CA SER A 393 -8.28 -44.89 -6.49
C SER A 393 -7.50 -44.10 -7.56
N ARG A 394 -7.47 -42.76 -7.42
CA ARG A 394 -6.77 -41.79 -8.28
C ARG A 394 -5.77 -40.96 -7.48
N LYS A 395 -4.84 -40.33 -8.17
CA LYS A 395 -3.93 -39.36 -7.54
C LYS A 395 -4.72 -38.09 -7.20
N VAL A 396 -4.75 -37.74 -5.93
CA VAL A 396 -5.40 -36.53 -5.40
C VAL A 396 -4.37 -35.82 -4.50
N ASP A 397 -3.89 -34.68 -4.95
CA ASP A 397 -2.90 -33.90 -4.20
C ASP A 397 -3.60 -32.95 -3.22
N VAL A 398 -2.99 -32.71 -2.05
CA VAL A 398 -3.50 -31.80 -1.00
C VAL A 398 -2.71 -30.49 -1.05
N TYR A 399 -3.40 -29.38 -1.20
CA TYR A 399 -2.84 -28.04 -1.25
C TYR A 399 -3.32 -27.21 -0.07
N VAL A 400 -2.37 -26.64 0.68
CA VAL A 400 -2.68 -25.72 1.77
C VAL A 400 -2.83 -24.30 1.22
N VAL A 401 -3.99 -23.70 1.44
CA VAL A 401 -4.40 -22.39 0.91
C VAL A 401 -4.61 -21.40 2.06
N SER A 402 -4.21 -20.14 1.86
CA SER A 402 -4.48 -19.08 2.84
C SER A 402 -5.98 -18.84 3.00
N GLU A 403 -6.47 -18.89 4.24
CA GLU A 403 -7.86 -18.57 4.58
C GLU A 403 -8.06 -17.11 4.99
N ASN A 404 -7.01 -16.27 4.95
CA ASN A 404 -7.10 -14.86 5.30
C ASN A 404 -8.25 -14.16 4.57
N GLY A 405 -9.16 -13.51 5.33
CA GLY A 405 -10.34 -12.86 4.77
C GLY A 405 -11.47 -13.80 4.33
N ALA A 406 -11.36 -15.12 4.42
CA ALA A 406 -12.47 -16.06 4.10
C ALA A 406 -13.68 -15.85 5.01
N SER A 407 -13.47 -15.58 6.29
CA SER A 407 -14.52 -15.23 7.26
C SER A 407 -15.22 -13.91 6.91
N ILE A 408 -14.48 -12.93 6.35
CA ILE A 408 -15.06 -11.65 5.90
C ILE A 408 -15.92 -11.88 4.64
N TYR A 409 -15.42 -12.65 3.68
CA TYR A 409 -16.21 -13.06 2.52
C TYR A 409 -17.49 -13.76 2.96
N SER A 410 -17.41 -14.78 3.82
CA SER A 410 -18.55 -15.59 4.23
C SER A 410 -19.68 -14.78 4.90
N ALA A 411 -19.33 -13.69 5.61
CA ALA A 411 -20.26 -12.75 6.23
C ALA A 411 -20.72 -11.62 5.28
N SER A 412 -20.12 -11.49 4.09
CA SER A 412 -20.40 -10.41 3.15
C SER A 412 -21.79 -10.52 2.50
N LYS A 413 -22.24 -9.40 1.91
CA LYS A 413 -23.46 -9.41 1.07
C LYS A 413 -23.26 -10.31 -0.15
N ILE A 414 -22.08 -10.27 -0.78
CA ILE A 414 -21.76 -11.07 -1.97
C ILE A 414 -21.96 -12.57 -1.69
N ALA A 415 -21.39 -13.06 -0.58
CA ALA A 415 -21.53 -14.46 -0.22
C ALA A 415 -22.97 -14.86 0.14
N ARG A 416 -23.76 -13.93 0.71
CA ARG A 416 -25.19 -14.17 0.97
C ARG A 416 -26.01 -14.22 -0.32
N ASP A 417 -25.69 -13.37 -1.28
CA ASP A 417 -26.37 -13.35 -2.58
C ASP A 417 -26.00 -14.60 -3.42
N GLU A 418 -24.71 -15.07 -3.35
CA GLU A 418 -24.28 -16.31 -4.02
C GLU A 418 -24.85 -17.58 -3.37
N PHE A 419 -24.98 -17.60 -2.04
CA PHE A 419 -25.42 -18.79 -1.28
C PHE A 419 -26.43 -18.40 -0.18
N PRO A 420 -27.66 -18.01 -0.55
CA PRO A 420 -28.66 -17.54 0.41
C PRO A 420 -29.02 -18.60 1.47
N ASP A 421 -29.09 -19.88 1.08
CA ASP A 421 -29.51 -21.01 1.92
C ASP A 421 -28.34 -21.69 2.69
N LYS A 422 -27.12 -21.18 2.61
CA LYS A 422 -25.95 -21.78 3.27
C LYS A 422 -25.47 -20.91 4.43
N ASP A 423 -24.98 -21.57 5.48
CA ASP A 423 -24.39 -20.85 6.61
C ASP A 423 -23.01 -20.27 6.29
N VAL A 424 -22.50 -19.44 7.19
CA VAL A 424 -21.21 -18.76 7.03
C VAL A 424 -20.02 -19.71 6.92
N THR A 425 -20.10 -20.90 7.54
CA THR A 425 -18.98 -21.85 7.54
C THR A 425 -18.87 -22.56 6.19
N VAL A 426 -20.00 -22.92 5.58
CA VAL A 426 -20.02 -23.48 4.22
C VAL A 426 -19.52 -22.46 3.20
N ARG A 427 -19.97 -21.19 3.29
CA ARG A 427 -19.49 -20.11 2.42
C ARG A 427 -17.97 -19.91 2.56
N GLY A 428 -17.43 -20.00 3.78
CA GLY A 428 -15.99 -19.96 4.05
C GLY A 428 -15.22 -21.07 3.35
N ALA A 429 -15.70 -22.32 3.49
CA ALA A 429 -15.10 -23.48 2.85
C ALA A 429 -15.15 -23.40 1.30
N VAL A 430 -16.25 -22.87 0.72
CA VAL A 430 -16.32 -22.59 -0.73
C VAL A 430 -15.26 -21.62 -1.16
N SER A 431 -15.06 -20.53 -0.42
CA SER A 431 -14.02 -19.53 -0.72
C SER A 431 -12.62 -20.13 -0.69
N ILE A 432 -12.32 -21.01 0.29
CA ILE A 432 -11.04 -21.72 0.38
C ILE A 432 -10.81 -22.60 -0.87
N GLY A 433 -11.83 -23.30 -1.34
CA GLY A 433 -11.75 -24.10 -2.57
C GLY A 433 -11.52 -23.26 -3.82
N ARG A 434 -12.28 -22.18 -3.97
CA ARG A 434 -12.17 -21.27 -5.13
C ARG A 434 -10.83 -20.56 -5.21
N ARG A 435 -10.18 -20.28 -4.06
CA ARG A 435 -8.81 -19.73 -4.04
C ARG A 435 -7.77 -20.68 -4.59
N LEU A 436 -8.00 -21.98 -4.56
CA LEU A 436 -7.12 -22.94 -5.23
C LEU A 436 -7.37 -22.94 -6.74
N LEU A 437 -8.64 -22.81 -7.18
CA LEU A 437 -8.98 -22.71 -8.60
C LEU A 437 -8.39 -21.43 -9.22
N ASP A 438 -8.70 -20.27 -8.65
CA ASP A 438 -8.14 -18.98 -9.04
C ASP A 438 -8.11 -17.99 -7.86
N PRO A 439 -6.93 -17.74 -7.27
CA PRO A 439 -6.78 -16.83 -6.14
C PRO A 439 -7.25 -15.41 -6.46
N LEU A 440 -6.92 -14.88 -7.65
CA LEU A 440 -7.27 -13.53 -8.07
C LEU A 440 -8.80 -13.38 -8.15
N ALA A 441 -9.47 -14.28 -8.86
CA ALA A 441 -10.91 -14.25 -9.08
C ALA A 441 -11.72 -14.29 -7.77
N GLU A 442 -11.20 -14.97 -6.74
CA GLU A 442 -11.87 -15.06 -5.45
C GLU A 442 -11.51 -13.90 -4.50
N LEU A 443 -10.23 -13.51 -4.42
CA LEU A 443 -9.78 -12.46 -3.50
C LEU A 443 -10.34 -11.08 -3.84
N VAL A 444 -10.66 -10.79 -5.08
CA VAL A 444 -11.29 -9.51 -5.48
C VAL A 444 -12.71 -9.32 -4.94
N LYS A 445 -13.35 -10.37 -4.41
CA LYS A 445 -14.69 -10.31 -3.80
C LYS A 445 -14.70 -9.69 -2.42
N ILE A 446 -13.55 -9.53 -1.78
CA ILE A 446 -13.41 -8.90 -0.47
C ILE A 446 -12.72 -7.54 -0.58
N ASP A 447 -12.95 -6.66 0.40
CA ASP A 447 -12.20 -5.41 0.48
C ASP A 447 -10.69 -5.74 0.54
N PRO A 448 -9.85 -5.16 -0.33
CA PRO A 448 -8.41 -5.42 -0.36
C PRO A 448 -7.72 -5.25 1.00
N LYS A 449 -8.22 -4.35 1.86
CA LYS A 449 -7.74 -4.22 3.25
C LYS A 449 -8.03 -5.43 4.13
N SER A 450 -8.93 -6.30 3.73
CA SER A 450 -9.27 -7.54 4.45
C SER A 450 -8.39 -8.72 4.06
N ILE A 451 -7.56 -8.57 3.04
CA ILE A 451 -6.48 -9.50 2.71
C ILE A 451 -5.37 -9.25 3.72
N GLY A 452 -5.11 -10.16 4.65
CA GLY A 452 -4.07 -10.00 5.67
C GLY A 452 -2.66 -9.93 5.03
N VAL A 453 -2.11 -8.73 4.87
CA VAL A 453 -0.86 -8.47 4.14
C VAL A 453 0.29 -8.00 5.02
N GLY A 454 0.06 -7.75 6.32
CA GLY A 454 1.12 -7.37 7.24
C GLY A 454 0.68 -7.04 8.66
N GLN A 455 1.64 -7.12 9.59
CA GLN A 455 1.40 -7.00 11.04
C GLN A 455 0.89 -5.61 11.48
N TYR A 456 1.30 -4.53 10.78
CA TYR A 456 0.95 -3.14 11.13
C TYR A 456 -0.10 -2.54 10.19
N GLN A 457 -0.84 -3.36 9.47
CA GLN A 457 -1.83 -2.93 8.47
C GLN A 457 -2.90 -1.98 9.03
N HIS A 458 -3.26 -2.14 10.32
CA HIS A 458 -4.27 -1.30 10.99
C HIS A 458 -3.70 -0.02 11.62
N ASP A 459 -2.36 0.16 11.62
CA ASP A 459 -1.68 1.30 12.24
C ASP A 459 -1.23 2.37 11.25
N VAL A 460 -1.23 2.06 9.96
CA VAL A 460 -0.91 2.99 8.89
C VAL A 460 -2.12 3.83 8.49
N ASP A 461 -1.90 4.88 7.69
CA ASP A 461 -2.99 5.66 7.10
C ASP A 461 -3.92 4.76 6.27
N GLN A 462 -5.19 4.67 6.69
CA GLN A 462 -6.17 3.76 6.11
C GLN A 462 -6.66 4.19 4.71
N ASN A 463 -6.57 5.48 4.37
CA ASN A 463 -6.94 5.98 3.05
C ASN A 463 -5.83 5.66 2.05
N LYS A 464 -4.57 5.99 2.39
CA LYS A 464 -3.41 5.63 1.57
C LYS A 464 -3.30 4.11 1.36
N LEU A 465 -3.54 3.32 2.42
CA LEU A 465 -3.56 1.87 2.33
C LEU A 465 -4.62 1.37 1.34
N LYS A 466 -5.83 1.90 1.44
CA LYS A 466 -6.93 1.54 0.54
C LYS A 466 -6.59 1.86 -0.92
N GLU A 467 -6.07 3.05 -1.17
CA GLU A 467 -5.66 3.49 -2.52
C GLU A 467 -4.57 2.57 -3.10
N ALA A 468 -3.51 2.31 -2.34
CA ALA A 468 -2.40 1.45 -2.77
C ALA A 468 -2.85 0.00 -3.03
N LEU A 469 -3.69 -0.58 -2.16
CA LEU A 469 -4.19 -1.93 -2.35
C LEU A 469 -5.21 -2.02 -3.51
N THR A 470 -6.06 -1.02 -3.69
CA THR A 470 -6.98 -0.96 -4.84
C THR A 470 -6.21 -0.90 -6.15
N PHE A 471 -5.21 -0.02 -6.25
CA PHE A 471 -4.31 0.04 -7.40
C PHE A 471 -3.61 -1.30 -7.65
N THR A 472 -3.15 -1.99 -6.59
CA THR A 472 -2.51 -3.30 -6.73
C THR A 472 -3.46 -4.34 -7.32
N VAL A 473 -4.73 -4.37 -6.87
CA VAL A 473 -5.75 -5.27 -7.44
C VAL A 473 -6.02 -4.94 -8.90
N GLU A 474 -6.22 -3.66 -9.23
CA GLU A 474 -6.43 -3.22 -10.62
C GLU A 474 -5.27 -3.60 -11.53
N SER A 475 -4.03 -3.36 -11.09
CA SER A 475 -2.81 -3.75 -11.82
C SER A 475 -2.76 -5.27 -12.06
N CYS A 476 -3.07 -6.08 -11.04
CA CYS A 476 -3.10 -7.54 -11.15
C CYS A 476 -4.16 -8.02 -12.16
N VAL A 477 -5.39 -7.53 -12.02
CA VAL A 477 -6.52 -7.93 -12.89
C VAL A 477 -6.23 -7.59 -14.36
N ASN A 478 -5.72 -6.38 -14.62
CA ASN A 478 -5.43 -5.93 -15.98
C ASN A 478 -4.17 -6.60 -16.56
N SER A 479 -3.23 -7.05 -15.73
CA SER A 479 -2.05 -7.80 -16.19
C SER A 479 -2.41 -9.22 -16.64
N VAL A 480 -3.32 -9.89 -15.93
CA VAL A 480 -3.77 -11.26 -16.26
C VAL A 480 -4.74 -11.22 -17.46
N GLY A 481 -5.61 -10.23 -17.48
CA GLY A 481 -6.74 -10.17 -18.43
C GLY A 481 -7.93 -11.02 -17.94
N VAL A 482 -9.12 -10.70 -18.42
CA VAL A 482 -10.37 -11.20 -17.85
C VAL A 482 -11.25 -11.81 -18.92
N ASN A 483 -11.65 -13.08 -18.76
CA ASN A 483 -12.67 -13.69 -19.62
C ASN A 483 -14.04 -13.10 -19.27
N ILE A 484 -14.62 -12.34 -20.20
CA ILE A 484 -15.89 -11.62 -20.02
C ILE A 484 -17.09 -12.56 -19.81
N ASN A 485 -17.01 -13.76 -20.36
CA ASN A 485 -18.11 -14.74 -20.29
C ASN A 485 -18.18 -15.46 -18.94
N THR A 486 -17.06 -15.55 -18.19
CA THR A 486 -17.00 -16.30 -16.91
C THR A 486 -16.76 -15.40 -15.71
N ALA A 487 -16.22 -14.21 -15.90
CA ALA A 487 -15.83 -13.32 -14.80
C ALA A 487 -17.00 -12.89 -13.92
N SER A 488 -16.75 -12.78 -12.60
CA SER A 488 -17.70 -12.19 -11.66
C SER A 488 -17.84 -10.69 -11.86
N LYS A 489 -18.92 -10.10 -11.35
CA LYS A 489 -19.12 -8.65 -11.31
C LYS A 489 -17.96 -7.95 -10.60
N GLU A 490 -17.49 -8.53 -9.50
CA GLU A 490 -16.41 -8.00 -8.68
C GLU A 490 -15.10 -7.94 -9.47
N LEU A 491 -14.76 -9.01 -10.18
CA LEU A 491 -13.56 -9.05 -11.02
C LEU A 491 -13.63 -8.03 -12.16
N LEU A 492 -14.77 -7.93 -12.84
CA LEU A 492 -15.00 -6.96 -13.91
C LEU A 492 -14.90 -5.51 -13.43
N THR A 493 -15.22 -5.23 -12.17
CA THR A 493 -15.15 -3.88 -11.59
C THR A 493 -13.73 -3.31 -11.60
N TYR A 494 -12.71 -4.16 -11.52
CA TYR A 494 -11.30 -3.76 -11.55
C TYR A 494 -10.69 -3.73 -12.96
N VAL A 495 -11.45 -4.05 -14.00
CA VAL A 495 -10.98 -3.89 -15.36
C VAL A 495 -10.95 -2.41 -15.73
N SER A 496 -9.85 -1.98 -16.34
CA SER A 496 -9.62 -0.60 -16.81
C SER A 496 -10.86 -0.03 -17.53
N GLY A 497 -11.29 1.15 -17.12
CA GLY A 497 -12.44 1.85 -17.69
C GLY A 497 -13.82 1.30 -17.32
N LEU A 498 -13.90 0.14 -16.66
CA LEU A 498 -15.14 -0.40 -16.12
C LEU A 498 -15.34 0.08 -14.67
N GLY A 499 -16.48 0.14 -14.19
CA GLY A 499 -16.79 0.40 -12.79
C GLY A 499 -17.91 -0.52 -12.35
N PRO A 500 -18.31 -0.51 -11.07
CA PRO A 500 -19.32 -1.43 -10.54
C PRO A 500 -20.63 -1.45 -11.35
N ALA A 501 -21.06 -0.28 -11.83
CA ALA A 501 -22.30 -0.14 -12.57
C ALA A 501 -22.26 -0.74 -13.99
N LEU A 502 -21.10 -0.66 -14.68
CA LEU A 502 -20.90 -1.28 -15.98
C LEU A 502 -20.64 -2.79 -15.85
N ALA A 503 -19.85 -3.20 -14.85
CA ALA A 503 -19.64 -4.60 -14.53
C ALA A 503 -20.97 -5.35 -14.33
N GLU A 504 -21.91 -4.76 -13.58
CA GLU A 504 -23.23 -5.32 -13.38
C GLU A 504 -24.02 -5.44 -14.71
N LYS A 505 -23.94 -4.44 -15.57
CA LYS A 505 -24.61 -4.49 -16.88
C LYS A 505 -24.03 -5.53 -17.82
N ILE A 506 -22.71 -5.73 -17.79
CA ILE A 506 -22.05 -6.78 -18.55
C ILE A 506 -22.56 -8.15 -18.09
N VAL A 507 -22.64 -8.38 -16.77
CA VAL A 507 -23.16 -9.65 -16.22
C VAL A 507 -24.61 -9.87 -16.62
N ASN A 508 -25.46 -8.85 -16.51
CA ASN A 508 -26.88 -8.94 -16.91
C ASN A 508 -27.03 -9.19 -18.41
N TYR A 509 -26.32 -8.43 -19.25
CA TYR A 509 -26.34 -8.59 -20.70
C TYR A 509 -25.93 -10.01 -21.12
N ARG A 510 -24.87 -10.56 -20.51
CA ARG A 510 -24.41 -11.93 -20.70
C ARG A 510 -25.48 -12.96 -20.36
N ALA A 511 -26.19 -12.77 -19.24
CA ALA A 511 -27.26 -13.68 -18.82
C ALA A 511 -28.47 -13.64 -19.74
N GLU A 512 -28.81 -12.47 -20.28
CA GLU A 512 -29.98 -12.28 -21.18
C GLU A 512 -29.69 -12.73 -22.61
N ASN A 513 -28.44 -12.62 -23.10
CA ASN A 513 -28.08 -12.84 -24.50
C ASN A 513 -27.23 -14.10 -24.74
N GLY A 514 -26.97 -14.93 -23.72
CA GLY A 514 -26.21 -16.18 -23.86
C GLY A 514 -24.70 -16.00 -23.95
N GLY A 515 -24.18 -14.80 -23.65
CA GLY A 515 -22.76 -14.49 -23.66
C GLY A 515 -22.31 -13.52 -24.76
N PHE A 516 -21.01 -13.36 -24.90
CA PHE A 516 -20.35 -12.54 -25.91
C PHE A 516 -19.64 -13.47 -26.90
N SER A 517 -19.90 -13.31 -28.19
CA SER A 517 -19.24 -14.06 -29.27
C SER A 517 -18.00 -13.35 -29.82
N SER A 518 -17.88 -12.05 -29.58
CA SER A 518 -16.74 -11.23 -29.99
C SER A 518 -16.50 -10.06 -29.02
N ARG A 519 -15.30 -9.47 -29.06
CA ARG A 519 -15.04 -8.20 -28.37
C ARG A 519 -15.93 -7.06 -28.84
N ALA A 520 -16.32 -7.05 -30.11
CA ALA A 520 -17.19 -6.01 -30.65
C ALA A 520 -18.57 -6.00 -29.98
N ASP A 521 -19.06 -7.15 -29.56
CA ASP A 521 -20.37 -7.30 -28.88
C ASP A 521 -20.44 -6.52 -27.56
N ILE A 522 -19.30 -6.22 -26.95
CA ILE A 522 -19.21 -5.43 -25.71
C ILE A 522 -19.83 -4.03 -25.90
N MET A 523 -19.78 -3.50 -27.11
CA MET A 523 -20.40 -2.20 -27.43
C MET A 523 -21.94 -2.23 -27.36
N ASN A 524 -22.55 -3.40 -27.39
CA ASN A 524 -24.00 -3.57 -27.27
C ASN A 524 -24.49 -3.48 -25.81
N VAL A 525 -23.57 -3.52 -24.84
CA VAL A 525 -23.92 -3.38 -23.42
C VAL A 525 -24.48 -1.96 -23.14
N PRO A 526 -25.63 -1.84 -22.47
CA PRO A 526 -26.24 -0.55 -22.18
C PRO A 526 -25.30 0.41 -21.43
N LYS A 527 -25.14 1.63 -21.93
CA LYS A 527 -24.21 2.69 -21.42
C LYS A 527 -22.72 2.40 -21.63
N MET A 528 -22.35 1.43 -22.45
CA MET A 528 -20.98 1.27 -22.91
C MET A 528 -20.65 2.37 -23.91
N GLY A 529 -19.80 3.33 -23.51
CA GLY A 529 -19.33 4.40 -24.40
C GLY A 529 -18.07 4.00 -25.18
N LYS A 530 -17.79 4.66 -26.29
CA LYS A 530 -16.57 4.41 -27.09
C LYS A 530 -15.29 4.53 -26.25
N LYS A 531 -15.16 5.59 -25.42
CA LYS A 531 -14.00 5.82 -24.55
C LYS A 531 -13.82 4.67 -23.56
N THR A 532 -14.88 4.24 -22.91
CA THR A 532 -14.88 3.11 -21.97
C THR A 532 -14.49 1.81 -22.64
N PHE A 533 -15.10 1.52 -23.81
CA PHE A 533 -14.75 0.35 -24.61
C PHE A 533 -13.25 0.36 -24.99
N THR A 534 -12.73 1.49 -25.47
CA THR A 534 -11.31 1.61 -25.81
C THR A 534 -10.43 1.29 -24.58
N GLN A 535 -10.76 1.79 -23.41
CA GLN A 535 -9.96 1.51 -22.21
C GLN A 535 -10.05 0.04 -21.74
N ALA A 536 -11.21 -0.61 -21.90
CA ALA A 536 -11.45 -1.95 -21.36
C ALA A 536 -11.10 -3.09 -22.34
N ALA A 537 -11.30 -2.88 -23.63
CA ALA A 537 -11.30 -3.95 -24.63
C ALA A 537 -10.00 -4.76 -24.67
N GLY A 538 -8.85 -4.12 -24.51
CA GLY A 538 -7.56 -4.82 -24.49
C GLY A 538 -7.34 -5.76 -23.29
N PHE A 539 -8.11 -5.59 -22.22
CA PHE A 539 -8.02 -6.38 -20.99
C PHE A 539 -9.09 -7.49 -20.88
N LEU A 540 -10.12 -7.42 -21.74
CA LEU A 540 -11.16 -8.42 -21.81
C LEU A 540 -10.82 -9.51 -22.83
N ARG A 541 -11.17 -10.74 -22.55
CA ARG A 541 -10.93 -11.93 -23.39
C ARG A 541 -12.26 -12.57 -23.76
N VAL A 542 -12.38 -13.01 -25.00
CA VAL A 542 -13.47 -13.82 -25.52
C VAL A 542 -12.87 -15.06 -26.18
N PRO A 543 -12.61 -16.14 -25.41
CA PRO A 543 -11.94 -17.33 -25.92
C PRO A 543 -12.68 -18.02 -27.06
N GLU A 544 -14.02 -17.94 -27.03
CA GLU A 544 -14.91 -18.58 -28.01
C GLU A 544 -15.11 -17.76 -29.29
N SER A 545 -14.42 -16.63 -29.46
CA SER A 545 -14.55 -15.77 -30.65
C SER A 545 -13.94 -16.42 -31.88
N ASP A 546 -14.59 -16.23 -33.03
CA ASP A 546 -14.02 -16.58 -34.36
C ASP A 546 -12.75 -15.80 -34.68
N ASN A 547 -12.57 -14.62 -34.08
CA ASN A 547 -11.37 -13.82 -34.22
C ASN A 547 -10.36 -14.20 -33.12
N PRO A 548 -9.25 -14.88 -33.42
CA PRO A 548 -8.31 -15.33 -32.41
C PRO A 548 -7.66 -14.17 -31.62
N LEU A 549 -7.64 -12.95 -32.15
CA LEU A 549 -7.13 -11.77 -31.45
C LEU A 549 -8.02 -11.38 -30.25
N ASP A 550 -9.28 -11.78 -30.23
CA ASP A 550 -10.19 -11.49 -29.11
C ASP A 550 -9.83 -12.27 -27.83
N ASN A 551 -9.04 -13.34 -27.97
CA ASN A 551 -8.44 -14.05 -26.84
C ASN A 551 -6.98 -13.67 -26.59
N SER A 552 -6.55 -12.49 -27.01
CA SER A 552 -5.18 -12.00 -26.84
C SER A 552 -5.16 -10.65 -26.11
N ALA A 553 -3.99 -10.15 -25.72
CA ALA A 553 -3.85 -8.79 -25.19
C ALA A 553 -3.64 -7.72 -26.30
N VAL A 554 -3.73 -8.10 -27.58
CA VAL A 554 -3.69 -7.13 -28.66
C VAL A 554 -4.93 -6.24 -28.60
N HIS A 555 -4.71 -4.92 -28.63
CA HIS A 555 -5.81 -3.95 -28.58
C HIS A 555 -6.58 -3.94 -29.91
N PRO A 556 -7.92 -3.80 -29.91
CA PRO A 556 -8.71 -3.74 -31.16
C PRO A 556 -8.25 -2.66 -32.15
N GLU A 557 -7.71 -1.53 -31.68
CA GLU A 557 -7.14 -0.48 -32.53
C GLU A 557 -5.98 -0.99 -33.43
N SER A 558 -5.29 -2.05 -33.01
CA SER A 558 -4.13 -2.65 -33.69
C SER A 558 -4.49 -3.87 -34.56
N TYR A 559 -5.77 -4.30 -34.60
CA TYR A 559 -6.17 -5.48 -35.36
C TYR A 559 -5.88 -5.37 -36.85
N SER A 560 -6.04 -4.17 -37.42
CA SER A 560 -5.73 -3.89 -38.85
C SER A 560 -4.26 -4.15 -39.16
N ILE A 561 -3.35 -3.81 -38.24
CA ILE A 561 -1.90 -4.01 -38.42
C ILE A 561 -1.58 -5.50 -38.41
N VAL A 562 -2.14 -6.27 -37.45
CA VAL A 562 -1.93 -7.72 -37.38
C VAL A 562 -2.50 -8.44 -38.61
N LYS A 563 -3.67 -8.01 -39.11
CA LYS A 563 -4.24 -8.53 -40.35
C LYS A 563 -3.35 -8.24 -41.56
N GLN A 564 -2.73 -7.06 -41.62
CA GLN A 564 -1.78 -6.72 -42.69
C GLN A 564 -0.51 -7.57 -42.56
N MET A 565 0.06 -7.77 -41.36
CA MET A 565 1.21 -8.65 -41.14
C MET A 565 0.92 -10.07 -41.63
N ALA A 566 -0.28 -10.61 -41.34
CA ALA A 566 -0.68 -11.94 -41.80
C ALA A 566 -0.81 -12.01 -43.33
N ALA A 567 -1.42 -10.98 -43.96
CA ALA A 567 -1.55 -10.90 -45.40
C ALA A 567 -0.19 -10.82 -46.11
N ASP A 568 0.74 -10.01 -45.57
CA ASP A 568 2.11 -9.88 -46.11
C ASP A 568 2.90 -11.19 -46.01
N CYS A 569 2.60 -12.02 -44.99
CA CYS A 569 3.16 -13.38 -44.85
C CYS A 569 2.37 -14.45 -45.63
N GLY A 570 1.33 -14.07 -46.39
CA GLY A 570 0.50 -15.01 -47.15
C GLY A 570 -0.25 -16.02 -46.29
N CYS A 571 -0.75 -15.61 -45.10
CA CYS A 571 -1.41 -16.50 -44.14
C CYS A 571 -2.58 -15.80 -43.41
N THR A 572 -3.36 -16.60 -42.70
CA THR A 572 -4.41 -16.10 -41.80
C THR A 572 -3.79 -15.64 -40.48
N VAL A 573 -4.51 -14.84 -39.70
CA VAL A 573 -4.09 -14.41 -38.38
C VAL A 573 -3.88 -15.62 -37.46
N ALA A 574 -4.74 -16.63 -37.51
CA ALA A 574 -4.61 -17.87 -36.74
C ALA A 574 -3.32 -18.66 -37.09
N GLU A 575 -3.00 -18.76 -38.37
CA GLU A 575 -1.75 -19.37 -38.81
C GLU A 575 -0.53 -18.56 -38.39
N LEU A 576 -0.58 -17.22 -38.45
CA LEU A 576 0.49 -16.36 -37.98
C LEU A 576 0.75 -16.56 -36.49
N MET A 577 -0.29 -16.71 -35.67
CA MET A 577 -0.19 -16.96 -34.23
C MET A 577 0.40 -18.34 -33.89
N ASN A 578 0.22 -19.35 -34.77
CA ASN A 578 0.71 -20.71 -34.54
C ASN A 578 2.09 -20.98 -35.16
N ASP A 579 2.52 -20.19 -36.17
CA ASP A 579 3.77 -20.41 -36.90
C ASP A 579 4.87 -19.43 -36.46
N LYS A 580 5.83 -19.93 -35.67
CA LYS A 580 6.98 -19.16 -35.20
C LYS A 580 7.89 -18.69 -36.34
N ALA A 581 8.02 -19.47 -37.44
CA ALA A 581 8.90 -19.11 -38.54
C ALA A 581 8.33 -17.93 -39.33
N LYS A 582 7.02 -17.91 -39.59
CA LYS A 582 6.33 -16.78 -40.19
C LYS A 582 6.45 -15.52 -39.36
N ARG A 583 6.23 -15.61 -38.04
CA ARG A 583 6.42 -14.45 -37.11
C ARG A 583 7.86 -13.92 -37.16
N ALA A 584 8.85 -14.81 -37.15
CA ALA A 584 10.26 -14.42 -37.21
C ALA A 584 10.68 -13.72 -38.51
N SER A 585 9.93 -13.90 -39.59
CA SER A 585 10.18 -13.23 -40.87
C SER A 585 9.65 -11.78 -40.95
N ILE A 586 8.86 -11.35 -39.95
CA ILE A 586 8.25 -10.02 -39.93
C ILE A 586 9.28 -8.99 -39.46
N ASP A 587 9.59 -8.00 -40.30
CA ASP A 587 10.28 -6.79 -39.86
C ASP A 587 9.25 -5.77 -39.36
N ILE A 588 9.16 -5.63 -38.04
CA ILE A 588 8.20 -4.72 -37.36
C ILE A 588 8.36 -3.26 -37.80
N LYS A 589 9.53 -2.86 -38.28
CA LYS A 589 9.78 -1.48 -38.74
C LYS A 589 8.90 -1.05 -39.90
N ASN A 590 8.45 -2.01 -40.74
CA ASN A 590 7.59 -1.75 -41.88
C ASN A 590 6.15 -1.37 -41.48
N TYR A 591 5.75 -1.58 -40.24
CA TYR A 591 4.40 -1.33 -39.72
C TYR A 591 4.33 -0.14 -38.77
N VAL A 592 5.43 0.63 -38.64
CA VAL A 592 5.45 1.86 -37.84
C VAL A 592 4.56 2.92 -38.46
N SER A 593 3.71 3.54 -37.68
CA SER A 593 2.81 4.63 -38.08
C SER A 593 2.83 5.76 -37.03
N GLU A 594 2.18 6.88 -37.32
CA GLU A 594 2.04 7.98 -36.36
C GLU A 594 1.38 7.56 -35.02
N LYS A 595 0.53 6.51 -35.04
CA LYS A 595 -0.21 6.02 -33.86
C LYS A 595 0.41 4.81 -33.19
N VAL A 596 1.23 4.04 -33.89
CA VAL A 596 1.79 2.77 -33.43
C VAL A 596 3.29 2.74 -33.72
N GLY A 597 4.08 2.79 -32.69
CA GLY A 597 5.53 2.75 -32.76
C GLY A 597 6.11 1.36 -32.49
N ILE A 598 7.45 1.29 -32.45
CA ILE A 598 8.20 0.04 -32.19
C ILE A 598 7.82 -0.60 -30.86
N PRO A 599 7.63 0.14 -29.72
CA PRO A 599 7.24 -0.49 -28.46
C PRO A 599 5.93 -1.28 -28.53
N THR A 600 4.88 -0.68 -29.11
CA THR A 600 3.59 -1.36 -29.30
C THR A 600 3.70 -2.54 -30.28
N LEU A 601 4.46 -2.42 -31.36
CA LEU A 601 4.68 -3.52 -32.31
C LEU A 601 5.44 -4.70 -31.66
N ALA A 602 6.41 -4.42 -30.82
CA ALA A 602 7.13 -5.45 -30.07
C ALA A 602 6.18 -6.19 -29.10
N ASP A 603 5.30 -5.46 -28.39
CA ASP A 603 4.30 -6.07 -27.51
C ASP A 603 3.32 -6.94 -28.31
N ILE A 604 2.87 -6.48 -29.49
CA ILE A 604 2.01 -7.27 -30.39
C ILE A 604 2.71 -8.56 -30.78
N MET A 605 3.98 -8.52 -31.19
CA MET A 605 4.73 -9.73 -31.56
C MET A 605 4.90 -10.70 -30.39
N CYS A 606 5.18 -10.20 -29.18
CA CYS A 606 5.24 -11.02 -27.98
C CYS A 606 3.89 -11.70 -27.67
N GLU A 607 2.78 -10.97 -27.85
CA GLU A 607 1.44 -11.49 -27.61
C GLU A 607 1.01 -12.52 -28.69
N LEU A 608 1.42 -12.34 -29.93
CA LEU A 608 1.18 -13.32 -31.01
C LEU A 608 1.97 -14.61 -30.81
N ASP A 609 3.13 -14.55 -30.12
CA ASP A 609 3.92 -15.76 -29.79
C ASP A 609 3.25 -16.62 -28.70
N LYS A 610 2.58 -15.99 -27.76
CA LYS A 610 1.91 -16.68 -26.64
C LYS A 610 0.58 -15.98 -26.30
N PRO A 611 -0.43 -16.16 -27.16
CA PRO A 611 -1.69 -15.43 -27.04
C PRO A 611 -2.41 -15.80 -25.75
N GLY A 612 -2.90 -14.77 -25.03
CA GLY A 612 -3.68 -14.95 -23.81
C GLY A 612 -2.95 -15.68 -22.69
N ARG A 613 -1.61 -15.72 -22.72
CA ARG A 613 -0.83 -16.39 -21.66
C ARG A 613 -1.09 -15.72 -20.32
N ASP A 614 -1.51 -16.53 -19.34
CA ASP A 614 -1.53 -16.13 -17.95
C ASP A 614 -0.08 -15.87 -17.47
N PRO A 615 0.24 -14.68 -16.96
CA PRO A 615 1.58 -14.36 -16.47
C PRO A 615 1.94 -15.08 -15.17
N ARG A 616 0.97 -15.73 -14.51
CA ARG A 616 1.18 -16.46 -13.26
C ARG A 616 1.93 -17.78 -13.54
N SER A 617 2.78 -18.21 -12.57
CA SER A 617 3.50 -19.46 -12.65
C SER A 617 2.55 -20.67 -12.52
N GLU A 618 3.04 -21.85 -12.83
CA GLU A 618 2.33 -23.10 -12.53
C GLU A 618 2.45 -23.42 -11.03
N ILE A 619 1.44 -24.15 -10.50
CA ILE A 619 1.42 -24.55 -9.09
C ILE A 619 2.39 -25.70 -8.86
N GLU A 620 3.24 -25.58 -7.85
CA GLU A 620 4.19 -26.62 -7.44
C GLU A 620 3.71 -27.29 -6.15
N THR A 621 3.83 -28.61 -6.08
CA THR A 621 3.59 -29.38 -4.85
C THR A 621 4.78 -29.26 -3.92
N PHE A 622 4.52 -29.10 -2.60
CA PHE A 622 5.55 -28.94 -1.58
C PHE A 622 5.26 -29.81 -0.36
N GLU A 623 6.30 -30.41 0.21
CA GLU A 623 6.20 -31.23 1.41
C GLU A 623 7.09 -30.68 2.51
N PHE A 624 6.51 -30.50 3.70
CA PHE A 624 7.26 -30.21 4.92
C PHE A 624 7.96 -31.48 5.44
N ASP A 625 8.90 -31.29 6.37
CA ASP A 625 9.57 -32.39 7.03
C ASP A 625 8.63 -33.00 8.10
N ASP A 626 8.19 -34.23 7.88
CA ASP A 626 7.26 -34.97 8.75
C ASP A 626 7.84 -35.30 10.14
N SER A 627 9.15 -35.17 10.32
CA SER A 627 9.82 -35.48 11.60
C SER A 627 9.61 -34.37 12.68
N ILE A 628 9.13 -33.19 12.29
CA ILE A 628 9.01 -32.02 13.19
C ILE A 628 7.54 -31.66 13.37
N ASN A 629 7.09 -31.62 14.63
CA ASN A 629 5.72 -31.41 15.01
C ASN A 629 5.49 -30.21 15.94
N ASP A 630 6.50 -29.88 16.76
CA ASP A 630 6.42 -28.84 17.77
C ASP A 630 7.73 -28.06 17.81
N ILE A 631 7.70 -26.82 18.33
CA ILE A 631 8.88 -25.97 18.49
C ILE A 631 9.98 -26.65 19.34
N LYS A 632 9.60 -27.60 20.22
CA LYS A 632 10.53 -28.38 21.05
C LYS A 632 11.34 -29.41 20.27
N ASP A 633 10.90 -29.82 19.10
CA ASP A 633 11.59 -30.77 18.22
C ASP A 633 12.77 -30.11 17.49
N LEU A 634 12.75 -28.76 17.44
CA LEU A 634 13.76 -27.98 16.74
C LEU A 634 15.10 -27.99 17.48
N ARG A 635 16.17 -28.22 16.74
CA ARG A 635 17.55 -28.13 17.25
C ARG A 635 18.34 -27.15 16.38
N LYS A 636 19.31 -26.49 16.98
CA LYS A 636 20.24 -25.62 16.27
C LYS A 636 20.91 -26.40 15.14
N ASP A 637 21.13 -25.74 14.02
CA ASP A 637 21.74 -26.25 12.77
C ASP A 637 20.89 -27.27 11.99
N MET A 638 19.67 -27.58 12.39
CA MET A 638 18.74 -28.35 11.56
C MET A 638 18.42 -27.59 10.26
N VAL A 639 18.43 -28.33 9.15
CA VAL A 639 18.04 -27.80 7.83
C VAL A 639 16.66 -28.35 7.48
N LEU A 640 15.72 -27.47 7.21
CA LEU A 640 14.31 -27.77 7.01
C LEU A 640 13.79 -27.15 5.71
N ASN A 641 12.81 -27.81 5.13
CA ASN A 641 12.01 -27.22 4.09
C ASN A 641 11.02 -26.23 4.71
N GLY A 642 10.85 -25.06 4.08
CA GLY A 642 9.92 -24.05 4.54
C GLY A 642 9.22 -23.34 3.40
N LYS A 643 8.11 -22.70 3.72
CA LYS A 643 7.33 -21.87 2.79
C LYS A 643 7.27 -20.44 3.31
N VAL A 644 7.64 -19.48 2.49
CA VAL A 644 7.57 -18.05 2.86
C VAL A 644 6.12 -17.63 3.01
N THR A 645 5.75 -17.16 4.21
CA THR A 645 4.37 -16.75 4.54
C THR A 645 4.17 -15.24 4.53
N ASN A 646 5.21 -14.48 4.87
CA ASN A 646 5.13 -13.02 4.90
C ASN A 646 6.52 -12.41 4.71
N ILE A 647 6.59 -11.23 4.10
CA ILE A 647 7.83 -10.48 3.88
C ILE A 647 7.70 -9.12 4.55
N THR A 648 8.78 -8.71 5.21
CA THR A 648 8.91 -7.41 5.88
C THR A 648 10.26 -6.79 5.52
N LYS A 649 10.46 -5.51 5.77
CA LYS A 649 11.76 -4.83 5.53
C LYS A 649 12.93 -5.44 6.31
N PHE A 650 12.67 -6.05 7.46
CA PHE A 650 13.70 -6.67 8.30
C PHE A 650 13.92 -8.17 8.04
N GLY A 651 13.12 -8.80 7.16
CA GLY A 651 13.29 -10.20 6.82
C GLY A 651 12.02 -10.87 6.33
N ALA A 652 12.05 -12.20 6.23
CA ALA A 652 10.95 -13.04 5.80
C ALA A 652 10.50 -14.00 6.90
N PHE A 653 9.20 -14.17 7.06
CA PHE A 653 8.61 -15.20 7.90
C PHE A 653 8.43 -16.48 7.08
N VAL A 654 8.89 -17.59 7.63
CA VAL A 654 8.89 -18.88 6.96
C VAL A 654 8.16 -19.89 7.84
N ASP A 655 7.14 -20.50 7.27
CA ASP A 655 6.50 -21.69 7.83
C ASP A 655 7.39 -22.90 7.58
N ILE A 656 7.79 -23.59 8.64
CA ILE A 656 8.66 -24.76 8.61
C ILE A 656 7.96 -26.07 9.01
N GLY A 657 6.63 -26.08 8.95
CA GLY A 657 5.86 -27.27 9.27
C GLY A 657 5.37 -27.33 10.72
N ILE A 658 5.52 -26.30 11.56
CA ILE A 658 5.00 -26.19 12.92
C ILE A 658 4.09 -24.98 13.11
N HIS A 659 3.41 -24.84 14.25
CA HIS A 659 2.44 -23.75 14.50
C HIS A 659 3.07 -22.35 14.46
N GLU A 660 4.33 -22.23 14.87
CA GLU A 660 5.06 -20.96 14.91
C GLU A 660 5.88 -20.76 13.62
N ASN A 661 5.75 -19.59 13.01
CA ASN A 661 6.60 -19.22 11.88
C ASN A 661 7.99 -18.79 12.37
N GLY A 662 9.04 -19.25 11.69
CA GLY A 662 10.39 -18.78 11.92
C GLY A 662 10.69 -17.49 11.17
N LEU A 663 11.58 -16.66 11.70
CA LEU A 663 12.06 -15.43 11.07
C LEU A 663 13.44 -15.64 10.45
N VAL A 664 13.54 -15.42 9.15
CA VAL A 664 14.83 -15.23 8.45
C VAL A 664 15.09 -13.71 8.41
N HIS A 665 15.96 -13.22 9.28
CA HIS A 665 16.34 -11.80 9.28
C HIS A 665 17.02 -11.41 7.96
N ILE A 666 16.90 -10.16 7.51
CA ILE A 666 17.46 -9.67 6.24
C ILE A 666 18.96 -10.00 6.07
N SER A 667 19.72 -9.99 7.17
CA SER A 667 21.15 -10.36 7.17
C SER A 667 21.38 -11.85 6.93
N HIS A 668 20.35 -12.70 7.01
CA HIS A 668 20.39 -14.15 6.88
C HIS A 668 19.67 -14.69 5.64
N LEU A 669 19.14 -13.81 4.76
CA LEU A 669 18.45 -14.20 3.54
C LEU A 669 19.39 -14.66 2.42
N SER A 670 20.60 -14.09 2.35
CA SER A 670 21.59 -14.40 1.30
C SER A 670 23.00 -14.17 1.82
N ASP A 671 23.98 -14.80 1.20
CA ASP A 671 25.41 -14.57 1.46
C ASP A 671 25.86 -13.16 1.02
N ARG A 672 25.15 -12.57 0.06
CA ARG A 672 25.36 -11.17 -0.37
C ARG A 672 24.53 -10.22 0.48
N ARG A 673 24.96 -8.96 0.56
CA ARG A 673 24.18 -7.92 1.28
C ARG A 673 22.87 -7.67 0.56
N VAL A 674 21.77 -7.91 1.27
CA VAL A 674 20.40 -7.68 0.81
C VAL A 674 19.94 -6.31 1.33
N SER A 675 19.40 -5.48 0.45
CA SER A 675 18.79 -4.19 0.81
C SER A 675 17.27 -4.29 0.91
N ASP A 676 16.67 -5.25 0.20
CA ASP A 676 15.24 -5.47 0.13
C ASP A 676 14.95 -6.98 0.06
N PRO A 677 14.30 -7.55 1.08
CA PRO A 677 13.96 -8.98 1.12
C PRO A 677 13.12 -9.47 -0.07
N SER A 678 12.23 -8.64 -0.60
CA SER A 678 11.35 -8.99 -1.73
C SER A 678 12.08 -9.25 -3.05
N ARG A 679 13.35 -8.83 -3.15
CA ARG A 679 14.23 -9.14 -4.29
C ARG A 679 14.87 -10.53 -4.21
N VAL A 680 14.80 -11.17 -3.05
CA VAL A 680 15.46 -12.45 -2.78
C VAL A 680 14.45 -13.57 -2.62
N VAL A 681 13.32 -13.29 -1.97
CA VAL A 681 12.26 -14.27 -1.70
C VAL A 681 10.88 -13.71 -2.03
N HIS A 682 9.93 -14.62 -2.31
CA HIS A 682 8.53 -14.28 -2.62
C HIS A 682 7.58 -15.03 -1.67
N ILE A 683 6.41 -14.43 -1.38
CA ILE A 683 5.38 -15.14 -0.59
C ILE A 683 4.96 -16.42 -1.34
N GLY A 684 4.83 -17.50 -0.59
CA GLY A 684 4.54 -18.82 -1.16
C GLY A 684 5.75 -19.57 -1.70
N GLN A 685 6.91 -18.93 -1.81
CA GLN A 685 8.14 -19.57 -2.28
C GLN A 685 8.59 -20.68 -1.32
N HIS A 686 8.98 -21.80 -1.88
CA HIS A 686 9.61 -22.89 -1.16
C HIS A 686 11.08 -22.55 -0.95
N VAL A 687 11.55 -22.68 0.27
CA VAL A 687 12.92 -22.33 0.68
C VAL A 687 13.48 -23.38 1.62
N ARG A 688 14.79 -23.60 1.58
CA ARG A 688 15.48 -24.39 2.59
C ARG A 688 16.11 -23.46 3.62
N VAL A 689 15.82 -23.72 4.89
CA VAL A 689 16.28 -22.87 6.00
C VAL A 689 16.98 -23.69 7.07
N LYS A 690 17.98 -23.06 7.70
CA LYS A 690 18.70 -23.61 8.82
C LYS A 690 18.26 -22.92 10.10
N VAL A 691 18.00 -23.69 11.17
CA VAL A 691 17.66 -23.17 12.49
C VAL A 691 18.91 -22.57 13.14
N ILE A 692 18.86 -21.30 13.53
CA ILE A 692 19.95 -20.61 14.25
C ILE A 692 19.72 -20.67 15.74
N GLU A 693 18.50 -20.32 16.17
CA GLU A 693 18.14 -20.19 17.58
C GLU A 693 16.66 -20.46 17.78
N VAL A 694 16.31 -21.07 18.91
CA VAL A 694 14.93 -21.33 19.32
C VAL A 694 14.73 -20.80 20.72
N ASP A 695 13.81 -19.83 20.88
CA ASP A 695 13.38 -19.28 22.16
C ASP A 695 12.00 -19.88 22.52
N LEU A 696 12.00 -20.86 23.39
CA LEU A 696 10.79 -21.59 23.80
C LEU A 696 9.84 -20.71 24.64
N ASP A 697 10.37 -19.78 25.44
CA ASP A 697 9.58 -18.91 26.32
C ASP A 697 8.80 -17.86 25.52
N ARG A 698 9.45 -17.30 24.51
CA ARG A 698 8.87 -16.29 23.62
C ARG A 698 8.27 -16.88 22.35
N LYS A 699 8.36 -18.20 22.17
CA LYS A 699 7.96 -18.92 20.94
C LYS A 699 8.53 -18.29 19.67
N ARG A 700 9.82 -17.98 19.67
CA ARG A 700 10.51 -17.37 18.54
C ARG A 700 11.53 -18.31 17.96
N ILE A 701 11.60 -18.36 16.63
CA ILE A 701 12.52 -19.21 15.87
C ILE A 701 13.29 -18.31 14.92
N ALA A 702 14.61 -18.27 15.08
CA ALA A 702 15.51 -17.60 14.16
C ALA A 702 16.04 -18.57 13.14
N LEU A 703 15.91 -18.21 11.86
CA LEU A 703 16.26 -19.04 10.71
C LEU A 703 17.30 -18.34 9.82
N SER A 704 18.02 -19.11 9.02
CA SER A 704 18.97 -18.63 8.01
C SER A 704 18.84 -19.42 6.70
N MET A 705 18.91 -18.71 5.60
CA MET A 705 19.07 -19.29 4.26
C MET A 705 20.55 -19.36 3.82
N LYS A 706 21.47 -18.76 4.61
CA LYS A 706 22.91 -18.79 4.31
C LYS A 706 23.51 -20.16 4.48
N GLY A 707 24.36 -20.52 3.51
CA GLY A 707 25.06 -21.80 3.55
C GLY A 707 24.15 -23.01 3.35
N VAL A 708 22.93 -22.82 2.88
CA VAL A 708 21.97 -23.89 2.52
C VAL A 708 21.73 -23.83 1.02
N GLN A 709 21.84 -24.96 0.34
CA GLN A 709 21.53 -25.07 -1.09
C GLN A 709 20.00 -24.92 -1.25
N GLN A 710 19.57 -23.91 -1.99
CA GLN A 710 18.16 -23.62 -2.27
C GLN A 710 17.59 -24.50 -3.36
#